data_2a40a0e9b10b5344c7f5b17753016232
#
_entry.id   2a40a0e9b10b5344c7f5b17753016232
#
_cell.length_a   1.000
_cell.length_b   1.000
_cell.length_c   1.000
_cell.angle_alpha   90.00
_cell.angle_beta   90.00
_cell.angle_gamma   90.00
#
_symmetry.space_group_name_H-M   'P 1'
#
loop_
_entity.id
_entity.type
_entity.pdbx_description
1 polymer ?
#
loop_
_entity_poly.entity_id
_entity_poly.type
_entity_poly.pdbx_seq_one_letter_code
_entity_poly.pdbx_strand_id
1 'polypeptide(L)'
;MKYVYLFSEGNKDMKNLLGGKGANLAEMTKLGLPVPQGFTITTEACTKYYEDGEVISKEIESEILENIKKLESITGKSFGSTTNPLLVSVRSGARASMPGMMDTILNLGLNESVVETLAEKSGNARWAWDCYRRFIQMYSDVVMEVGKKYFEVLIDKMKESKGVKLDTELTSEDLKELANMFKAEYKIKVGSDFPTDPVEQLMGAVKAVFRSWDNPRANVYRRDNDIPYSWGTAVNVQMMAFGNMGETSGTGVAFTRDPATGEKHLMGEFLMNAQGEDVVAGVRTPEPISHLKDVMPEVYEEFVGICEKLENHYHDMQDMEFTIEDKHLYMLQTRNGKRTARAALKIACDLADEGKITDKEAVLMIDPRNLDTLLHPTFDPAELKNSIEIGKGLAASPGAASGKVVFTANDAKKMHESGEKVVLVRLETSPEDIEGMKSSEGILTVRGGMTSHAAVVARGMGSCCVSGCSSIVMDEENKVFTLGGYTFHEGDEISIDGSTGKIYKGLISKVDATITGEFGRIMAWADKYRRLGVRTNADTPKDALKARELGAEGIGLCRTEHMFFEKDRIAAIREMIVSDTVEERKSALAKIEPMQQKDFEALYEAMEGYSVTIRYLDPPLHEFVPTTEEDIKLLADTQGKSVEQVKNIIASLHEFNPMMGHRGCRLAVTFPEIAEMQTKAVIKAAIEVSKRTGKMVTPEIMIPLVGEVKELKYVKNIVTKTADEIIKNANIDMIYHVGTMIEIPRAALTADEIAKEADFFSFGTNDLTQMTFGFSRDDAGKFLTDYYDKKIYENDPFAKLDQKGVGKLVKMASTLGREANPNIHLGICGEHGGDPASVEFCHNVGLDYVSCSPYRVPIARLSAAQAVLRNE
;
A
#
# COMPACT_ATOMS: atom_id res chain seq x y z
N MET A 1 29.64 8.03 19.98
CA MET A 1 28.97 7.78 18.68
C MET A 1 29.00 9.09 17.88
N LYS A 2 29.15 9.05 16.56
CA LYS A 2 29.16 10.27 15.74
C LYS A 2 27.73 10.54 15.23
N TYR A 3 27.22 11.72 15.56
CA TYR A 3 25.84 12.11 15.21
C TYR A 3 25.74 13.14 14.09
N VAL A 4 26.83 13.77 13.70
CA VAL A 4 26.84 14.84 12.70
C VAL A 4 27.92 14.59 11.65
N TYR A 5 27.56 14.71 10.37
CA TYR A 5 28.48 14.52 9.24
C TYR A 5 28.40 15.73 8.30
N LEU A 6 29.56 16.31 7.97
CA LEU A 6 29.65 17.26 6.87
C LEU A 6 29.25 16.57 5.55
N PHE A 7 28.75 17.30 4.58
CA PHE A 7 28.44 16.72 3.26
C PHE A 7 29.68 16.05 2.64
N SER A 8 30.85 16.64 2.84
CA SER A 8 32.13 16.06 2.37
C SER A 8 32.51 14.73 3.04
N GLU A 9 31.89 14.39 4.17
CA GLU A 9 32.15 13.16 4.93
C GLU A 9 31.22 12.01 4.59
N GLY A 10 30.18 12.25 3.78
CA GLY A 10 29.17 11.26 3.45
C GLY A 10 29.18 10.80 1.99
N ASN A 11 28.33 9.84 1.69
CA ASN A 11 28.09 9.34 0.33
C ASN A 11 26.68 8.73 0.20
N LYS A 12 26.31 8.32 -1.02
CA LYS A 12 24.96 7.76 -1.31
C LYS A 12 24.62 6.48 -0.56
N ASP A 13 25.63 5.72 -0.12
CA ASP A 13 25.44 4.43 0.56
C ASP A 13 25.09 4.61 2.05
N MET A 14 25.21 5.82 2.58
CA MET A 14 24.89 6.17 3.96
C MET A 14 23.43 6.61 4.16
N LYS A 15 22.53 6.18 3.30
CA LYS A 15 21.12 6.58 3.32
C LYS A 15 20.41 6.23 4.64
N ASN A 16 20.79 5.13 5.28
CA ASN A 16 20.22 4.72 6.56
C ASN A 16 20.55 5.71 7.69
N LEU A 17 21.71 6.33 7.62
CA LEU A 17 22.23 7.23 8.64
C LEU A 17 21.93 8.70 8.31
N LEU A 18 22.11 9.10 7.05
CA LEU A 18 21.98 10.49 6.61
C LEU A 18 20.60 10.83 6.04
N GLY A 19 19.73 9.81 5.89
CA GLY A 19 18.49 9.95 5.14
C GLY A 19 18.76 10.04 3.64
N GLY A 20 17.69 10.02 2.84
CA GLY A 20 17.82 10.09 1.38
C GLY A 20 18.39 11.43 0.90
N LYS A 21 17.90 12.53 1.44
CA LYS A 21 18.36 13.89 1.08
C LYS A 21 19.81 14.14 1.48
N GLY A 22 20.18 13.80 2.71
CA GLY A 22 21.55 13.99 3.22
C GLY A 22 22.59 13.16 2.45
N ALA A 23 22.27 11.91 2.18
CA ALA A 23 23.14 11.03 1.40
C ALA A 23 23.37 11.56 -0.02
N ASN A 24 22.32 12.06 -0.66
CA ASN A 24 22.43 12.61 -2.02
C ASN A 24 23.14 13.97 -2.06
N LEU A 25 22.96 14.82 -1.06
CA LEU A 25 23.75 16.07 -0.94
C LEU A 25 25.23 15.77 -0.79
N ALA A 26 25.57 14.78 0.02
CA ALA A 26 26.94 14.32 0.18
C ALA A 26 27.50 13.74 -1.13
N GLU A 27 26.74 12.94 -1.85
CA GLU A 27 27.15 12.36 -3.13
C GLU A 27 27.35 13.41 -4.21
N MET A 28 26.45 14.40 -4.34
CA MET A 28 26.63 15.51 -5.26
C MET A 28 27.88 16.35 -4.92
N THR A 29 28.18 16.54 -3.65
CA THR A 29 29.41 17.21 -3.20
C THR A 29 30.65 16.43 -3.64
N LYS A 30 30.63 15.12 -3.46
CA LYS A 30 31.69 14.21 -3.90
C LYS A 30 31.92 14.24 -5.42
N LEU A 31 30.84 14.39 -6.18
CA LEU A 31 30.90 14.52 -7.64
C LEU A 31 31.40 15.89 -8.12
N GLY A 32 31.67 16.81 -7.24
CA GLY A 32 32.12 18.16 -7.57
C GLY A 32 31.03 19.08 -8.11
N LEU A 33 29.77 18.77 -7.87
CA LEU A 33 28.65 19.60 -8.29
C LEU A 33 28.50 20.81 -7.36
N PRO A 34 27.91 21.93 -7.85
CA PRO A 34 27.72 23.14 -7.06
C PRO A 34 26.61 22.95 -6.02
N VAL A 35 26.98 22.46 -4.84
CA VAL A 35 26.08 22.25 -3.71
C VAL A 35 26.41 23.23 -2.62
N PRO A 36 25.44 24.01 -2.10
CA PRO A 36 25.69 24.79 -0.91
C PRO A 36 26.12 23.89 0.23
N GLN A 37 27.26 24.19 0.87
CA GLN A 37 27.83 23.31 1.87
C GLN A 37 26.99 23.26 3.14
N GLY A 38 27.13 22.19 3.89
CA GLY A 38 26.38 21.95 5.10
C GLY A 38 26.74 20.65 5.77
N PHE A 39 25.92 20.25 6.71
CA PHE A 39 26.08 18.99 7.44
C PHE A 39 24.72 18.32 7.69
N THR A 40 24.77 17.04 7.97
CA THR A 40 23.59 16.23 8.29
C THR A 40 23.67 15.73 9.73
N ILE A 41 22.60 15.97 10.49
CA ILE A 41 22.38 15.38 11.80
C ILE A 41 21.66 14.06 11.56
N THR A 42 22.21 12.96 12.07
CA THR A 42 21.82 11.60 11.69
C THR A 42 20.44 11.19 12.18
N THR A 43 19.90 10.13 11.55
CA THR A 43 18.67 9.46 11.99
C THR A 43 18.83 8.88 13.41
N GLU A 44 20.03 8.47 13.79
CA GLU A 44 20.33 7.99 15.15
C GLU A 44 20.20 9.08 16.20
N ALA A 45 20.53 10.32 15.86
CA ALA A 45 20.28 11.47 16.73
C ALA A 45 18.79 11.69 16.98
N CYS A 46 17.95 11.49 15.96
CA CYS A 46 16.49 11.55 16.11
C CYS A 46 15.98 10.44 17.04
N THR A 47 16.44 9.23 16.86
CA THR A 47 16.07 8.10 17.73
C THR A 47 16.45 8.39 19.17
N LYS A 48 17.65 8.89 19.39
CA LYS A 48 18.10 9.26 20.73
C LYS A 48 17.27 10.40 21.35
N TYR A 49 16.87 11.37 20.56
CA TYR A 49 15.96 12.43 21.00
C TYR A 49 14.67 11.87 21.62
N TYR A 50 14.07 10.86 21.00
CA TYR A 50 12.87 10.22 21.55
C TYR A 50 13.18 9.33 22.76
N GLU A 51 14.28 8.60 22.74
CA GLU A 51 14.73 7.79 23.88
C GLU A 51 15.00 8.63 25.13
N ASP A 52 15.52 9.84 24.94
CA ASP A 52 15.82 10.78 26.03
C ASP A 52 14.61 11.63 26.45
N GLY A 53 13.40 11.27 26.04
CA GLY A 53 12.17 11.97 26.41
C GLY A 53 11.94 13.28 25.67
N GLU A 54 12.22 13.30 24.37
CA GLU A 54 12.07 14.46 23.49
C GLU A 54 12.98 15.63 23.85
N VAL A 55 14.21 15.29 24.19
CA VAL A 55 15.28 16.25 24.53
C VAL A 55 16.50 15.96 23.68
N ILE A 56 17.11 17.02 23.12
CA ILE A 56 18.40 16.90 22.44
C ILE A 56 19.48 16.84 23.50
N SER A 57 20.29 15.77 23.53
CA SER A 57 21.37 15.60 24.48
C SER A 57 22.48 16.67 24.29
N LYS A 58 23.21 16.97 25.38
CA LYS A 58 24.33 17.89 25.30
C LYS A 58 25.42 17.42 24.33
N GLU A 59 25.63 16.12 24.22
CA GLU A 59 26.58 15.53 23.28
C GLU A 59 26.18 15.86 21.81
N ILE A 60 24.91 15.69 21.45
CA ILE A 60 24.41 16.02 20.11
C ILE A 60 24.49 17.52 19.86
N GLU A 61 24.07 18.33 20.82
CA GLU A 61 24.17 19.80 20.73
C GLU A 61 25.61 20.26 20.51
N SER A 62 26.55 19.70 21.24
CA SER A 62 27.99 20.03 21.09
C SER A 62 28.51 19.68 19.71
N GLU A 63 28.13 18.53 19.15
CA GLU A 63 28.51 18.16 17.77
C GLU A 63 27.91 19.11 16.74
N ILE A 64 26.64 19.52 16.92
CA ILE A 64 25.99 20.49 16.04
C ILE A 64 26.77 21.80 16.02
N LEU A 65 27.11 22.34 17.20
CA LEU A 65 27.84 23.60 17.32
C LEU A 65 29.27 23.50 16.77
N GLU A 66 29.94 22.38 16.97
CA GLU A 66 31.25 22.11 16.37
C GLU A 66 31.16 22.13 14.84
N ASN A 67 30.12 21.52 14.26
CA ASN A 67 29.93 21.49 12.81
C ASN A 67 29.49 22.84 12.22
N ILE A 68 28.80 23.68 12.97
CA ILE A 68 28.59 25.08 12.59
C ILE A 68 29.93 25.80 12.43
N LYS A 69 30.86 25.62 13.35
CA LYS A 69 32.23 26.23 13.25
C LYS A 69 32.97 25.70 12.02
N LYS A 70 32.87 24.41 11.74
CA LYS A 70 33.47 23.84 10.53
C LYS A 70 32.81 24.42 9.26
N LEU A 71 31.50 24.59 9.27
CA LEU A 71 30.78 25.21 8.14
C LEU A 71 31.19 26.67 7.94
N GLU A 72 31.38 27.42 9.02
CA GLU A 72 31.92 28.79 8.96
C GLU A 72 33.30 28.83 8.29
N SER A 73 34.17 27.90 8.62
CA SER A 73 35.50 27.77 8.00
C SER A 73 35.40 27.43 6.50
N ILE A 74 34.48 26.54 6.12
CA ILE A 74 34.28 26.14 4.71
C ILE A 74 33.74 27.29 3.88
N THR A 75 32.78 28.05 4.41
CA THR A 75 32.05 29.08 3.66
C THR A 75 32.72 30.45 3.73
N GLY A 76 33.61 30.67 4.69
CA GLY A 76 34.18 31.96 4.98
C GLY A 76 33.21 32.96 5.59
N LYS A 77 32.05 32.49 6.05
CA LYS A 77 30.98 33.29 6.66
C LYS A 77 30.79 32.85 8.10
N SER A 78 30.30 33.75 8.96
CA SER A 78 30.10 33.43 10.38
C SER A 78 28.64 33.53 10.78
N PHE A 79 28.17 32.54 11.52
CA PHE A 79 26.78 32.44 11.98
C PHE A 79 26.49 33.48 13.04
N GLY A 80 25.59 34.41 12.76
CA GLY A 80 25.27 35.54 13.64
C GLY A 80 26.20 36.72 13.52
N SER A 81 27.16 36.75 12.61
CA SER A 81 28.09 37.86 12.39
C SER A 81 27.39 39.09 11.85
N THR A 82 27.85 40.27 12.29
CA THR A 82 27.46 41.56 11.76
C THR A 82 28.37 42.07 10.67
N THR A 83 29.35 41.29 10.25
CA THR A 83 30.32 41.65 9.20
C THR A 83 30.22 40.74 7.98
N ASN A 84 30.11 39.43 8.16
CA ASN A 84 29.93 38.46 7.08
C ASN A 84 29.03 37.33 7.53
N PRO A 85 27.71 37.52 7.58
CA PRO A 85 26.77 36.57 8.18
C PRO A 85 26.57 35.34 7.33
N LEU A 86 26.57 34.17 7.99
CA LEU A 86 26.13 32.90 7.47
C LEU A 86 24.63 32.71 7.77
N LEU A 87 23.84 32.43 6.79
CA LEU A 87 22.48 31.96 6.96
C LEU A 87 22.35 30.50 6.54
N VAL A 88 21.53 29.73 7.23
CA VAL A 88 21.35 28.32 6.95
C VAL A 88 19.87 27.95 6.83
N SER A 89 19.59 26.87 6.09
CA SER A 89 18.31 26.17 6.10
C SER A 89 18.40 24.94 6.99
N VAL A 90 17.28 24.54 7.57
CA VAL A 90 17.11 23.28 8.31
C VAL A 90 16.00 22.50 7.65
N ARG A 91 16.32 21.32 7.15
CA ARG A 91 15.39 20.48 6.38
C ARG A 91 15.40 19.05 6.91
N SER A 92 14.23 18.44 6.93
CA SER A 92 14.10 17.01 7.22
C SER A 92 14.66 16.14 6.10
N GLY A 93 15.07 14.92 6.44
CA GLY A 93 15.56 13.94 5.46
C GLY A 93 15.42 12.51 5.98
N ALA A 94 14.26 11.88 5.78
CA ALA A 94 14.05 10.48 6.11
C ALA A 94 14.69 9.55 5.06
N ARG A 95 14.88 8.26 5.40
CA ARG A 95 15.36 7.25 4.45
C ARG A 95 14.45 7.13 3.23
N ALA A 96 13.13 7.14 3.48
CA ALA A 96 12.12 7.15 2.44
C ALA A 96 11.55 8.55 2.26
N SER A 97 11.23 8.91 1.03
CA SER A 97 10.62 10.20 0.74
C SER A 97 9.22 10.29 1.35
N MET A 98 8.99 11.36 2.12
CA MET A 98 7.70 11.66 2.77
C MET A 98 7.26 13.08 2.40
N PRO A 99 6.79 13.32 1.17
CA PRO A 99 6.47 14.67 0.68
C PRO A 99 5.39 15.36 1.51
N GLY A 100 5.66 16.60 1.93
CA GLY A 100 4.69 17.41 2.67
C GLY A 100 4.39 16.95 4.10
N MET A 101 5.04 15.89 4.57
CA MET A 101 4.79 15.35 5.92
C MET A 101 5.71 15.93 6.98
N MET A 102 6.84 16.51 6.58
CA MET A 102 7.90 16.98 7.46
C MET A 102 8.35 18.39 7.09
N ASP A 103 8.96 19.06 8.04
CA ASP A 103 9.15 20.51 8.03
C ASP A 103 10.49 21.00 7.47
N THR A 104 10.47 22.22 6.94
CA THR A 104 11.63 22.96 6.43
C THR A 104 11.61 24.37 7.02
N ILE A 105 12.76 24.87 7.47
CA ILE A 105 12.94 26.24 7.95
C ILE A 105 14.08 26.87 7.17
N LEU A 106 13.84 28.03 6.57
CA LEU A 106 14.83 28.78 5.79
C LEU A 106 15.31 30.03 6.55
N ASN A 107 16.46 30.57 6.13
CA ASN A 107 16.98 31.85 6.58
C ASN A 107 17.35 31.93 8.07
N LEU A 108 17.71 30.80 8.70
CA LEU A 108 18.15 30.83 10.10
C LEU A 108 19.44 31.63 10.25
N GLY A 109 19.51 32.36 11.34
CA GLY A 109 20.63 33.27 11.65
C GLY A 109 20.25 34.73 11.53
N LEU A 110 19.05 35.05 11.05
CA LEU A 110 18.59 36.41 10.92
C LEU A 110 18.12 37.01 12.24
N ASN A 111 18.54 38.23 12.46
CA ASN A 111 18.03 39.17 13.44
C ASN A 111 18.17 40.58 12.84
N GLU A 112 17.70 41.60 13.52
CA GLU A 112 17.74 42.98 12.99
C GLU A 112 19.14 43.43 12.57
N SER A 113 20.15 43.16 13.38
CA SER A 113 21.54 43.55 13.06
C SER A 113 22.07 42.84 11.82
N VAL A 114 21.77 41.56 11.67
CA VAL A 114 22.18 40.74 10.51
C VAL A 114 21.46 41.18 9.24
N VAL A 115 20.18 41.49 9.32
CA VAL A 115 19.42 42.02 8.17
C VAL A 115 19.97 43.33 7.67
N GLU A 116 20.27 44.27 8.57
CA GLU A 116 20.89 45.54 8.18
C GLU A 116 22.25 45.35 7.50
N THR A 117 23.07 44.43 8.05
CA THR A 117 24.36 44.07 7.45
C THR A 117 24.19 43.48 6.04
N LEU A 118 23.24 42.58 5.85
CA LEU A 118 22.97 42.01 4.53
C LEU A 118 22.43 43.04 3.53
N ALA A 119 21.59 43.95 3.99
CA ALA A 119 21.10 45.06 3.17
C ALA A 119 22.22 45.95 2.67
N GLU A 120 23.15 46.32 3.54
CA GLU A 120 24.32 47.13 3.18
C GLU A 120 25.28 46.41 2.24
N LYS A 121 25.67 45.17 2.59
CA LYS A 121 26.63 44.40 1.78
C LYS A 121 26.12 44.03 0.40
N SER A 122 24.87 43.66 0.27
CA SER A 122 24.29 43.29 -1.01
C SER A 122 23.87 44.48 -1.87
N GLY A 123 23.68 45.66 -1.27
CA GLY A 123 23.05 46.77 -1.92
C GLY A 123 21.58 46.52 -2.27
N ASN A 124 20.98 45.47 -1.66
CA ASN A 124 19.60 45.03 -1.92
C ASN A 124 18.84 44.90 -0.61
N ALA A 125 18.40 46.01 -0.06
CA ALA A 125 17.65 46.04 1.20
C ALA A 125 16.32 45.29 1.09
N ARG A 126 15.66 45.31 -0.07
CA ARG A 126 14.42 44.64 -0.30
C ARG A 126 14.60 43.12 -0.10
N TRP A 127 15.62 42.54 -0.71
CA TRP A 127 15.94 41.12 -0.53
C TRP A 127 16.17 40.75 0.94
N ALA A 128 16.98 41.53 1.64
CA ALA A 128 17.31 41.26 3.03
C ALA A 128 16.07 41.25 3.93
N TRP A 129 15.18 42.21 3.77
CA TRP A 129 13.94 42.30 4.55
C TRP A 129 12.89 41.26 4.12
N ASP A 130 12.88 40.85 2.86
CA ASP A 130 12.05 39.74 2.39
C ASP A 130 12.49 38.42 3.07
N CYS A 131 13.78 38.17 3.14
CA CYS A 131 14.32 37.01 3.84
C CYS A 131 13.93 37.00 5.33
N TYR A 132 13.96 38.16 5.98
CA TYR A 132 13.64 38.26 7.41
C TYR A 132 12.15 38.02 7.68
N ARG A 133 11.26 38.65 6.91
CA ARG A 133 9.83 38.40 7.07
C ARG A 133 9.45 36.94 6.82
N ARG A 134 10.05 36.31 5.82
CA ARG A 134 9.85 34.89 5.53
C ARG A 134 10.33 34.00 6.67
N PHE A 135 11.47 34.32 7.24
CA PHE A 135 12.01 33.59 8.37
C PHE A 135 11.11 33.69 9.60
N ILE A 136 10.61 34.86 9.93
CA ILE A 136 9.71 35.06 11.08
C ILE A 136 8.43 34.22 10.90
N GLN A 137 7.83 34.28 9.71
CA GLN A 137 6.62 33.53 9.39
C GLN A 137 6.86 32.01 9.51
N MET A 138 7.91 31.52 8.86
CA MET A 138 8.21 30.11 8.81
C MET A 138 8.61 29.55 10.17
N TYR A 139 9.43 30.27 10.93
CA TYR A 139 9.79 29.88 12.29
C TYR A 139 8.57 29.85 13.20
N SER A 140 7.70 30.83 13.10
CA SER A 140 6.46 30.88 13.88
C SER A 140 5.53 29.71 13.55
N ASP A 141 5.35 29.39 12.27
CA ASP A 141 4.49 28.30 11.81
C ASP A 141 5.05 26.92 12.21
N VAL A 142 6.32 26.68 11.89
CA VAL A 142 6.93 25.35 12.02
C VAL A 142 7.44 25.09 13.44
N VAL A 143 8.20 26.01 14.01
CA VAL A 143 8.85 25.79 15.32
C VAL A 143 7.88 26.02 16.47
N MET A 144 7.07 27.07 16.37
CA MET A 144 6.17 27.49 17.45
C MET A 144 4.72 27.08 17.22
N GLU A 145 4.40 26.47 16.10
CA GLU A 145 3.04 25.97 15.75
C GLU A 145 1.94 27.05 15.76
N VAL A 146 2.30 28.27 15.40
CA VAL A 146 1.38 29.44 15.39
C VAL A 146 0.54 29.48 14.11
N GLY A 147 0.69 28.72 13.14
CA GLY A 147 -0.09 28.72 11.89
C GLY A 147 0.16 29.94 10.99
N LYS A 148 0.57 29.68 9.78
CA LYS A 148 0.93 30.71 8.80
C LYS A 148 -0.22 31.66 8.43
N LYS A 149 -1.48 31.24 8.58
CA LYS A 149 -2.67 32.05 8.25
C LYS A 149 -2.71 33.42 8.91
N TYR A 150 -2.19 33.51 10.14
CA TYR A 150 -2.16 34.77 10.87
C TYR A 150 -1.20 35.78 10.25
N PHE A 151 -0.14 35.30 9.61
CA PHE A 151 0.85 36.11 8.90
C PHE A 151 0.43 36.45 7.47
N GLU A 152 -0.20 35.52 6.79
CA GLU A 152 -0.76 35.73 5.44
C GLU A 152 -1.81 36.86 5.43
N VAL A 153 -2.65 36.95 6.46
CA VAL A 153 -3.61 38.05 6.61
C VAL A 153 -2.89 39.40 6.68
N LEU A 154 -1.76 39.47 7.37
CA LEU A 154 -0.98 40.71 7.47
C LEU A 154 -0.33 41.09 6.15
N ILE A 155 0.17 40.12 5.38
CA ILE A 155 0.71 40.35 4.02
C ILE A 155 -0.40 40.89 3.09
N ASP A 156 -1.56 40.28 3.12
CA ASP A 156 -2.69 40.65 2.27
C ASP A 156 -3.16 42.07 2.58
N LYS A 157 -3.27 42.42 3.85
CA LYS A 157 -3.60 43.79 4.27
C LYS A 157 -2.55 44.82 3.81
N MET A 158 -1.26 44.47 3.86
CA MET A 158 -0.19 45.31 3.40
C MET A 158 -0.28 45.55 1.88
N LYS A 159 -0.48 44.46 1.12
CA LYS A 159 -0.65 44.54 -0.33
C LYS A 159 -1.86 45.40 -0.73
N GLU A 160 -2.98 45.19 -0.03
CA GLU A 160 -4.20 45.98 -0.25
C GLU A 160 -3.97 47.47 0.04
N SER A 161 -3.32 47.81 1.17
CA SER A 161 -3.02 49.18 1.56
C SER A 161 -2.06 49.90 0.58
N LYS A 162 -1.18 49.14 -0.07
CA LYS A 162 -0.22 49.69 -1.06
C LYS A 162 -0.69 49.58 -2.50
N GLY A 163 -1.86 48.95 -2.75
CA GLY A 163 -2.42 48.82 -4.09
C GLY A 163 -1.64 47.89 -5.00
N VAL A 164 -0.92 46.90 -4.43
CA VAL A 164 -0.12 45.90 -5.16
C VAL A 164 -0.75 44.49 -5.08
N LYS A 165 -0.46 43.64 -6.06
CA LYS A 165 -1.00 42.28 -6.14
C LYS A 165 0.01 41.21 -5.74
N LEU A 166 1.30 41.44 -6.02
CA LEU A 166 2.36 40.49 -5.77
C LEU A 166 3.26 40.93 -4.61
N ASP A 167 3.76 39.98 -3.83
CA ASP A 167 4.74 40.21 -2.75
C ASP A 167 6.00 40.93 -3.32
N THR A 168 6.40 40.58 -4.52
CA THR A 168 7.56 41.18 -5.22
C THR A 168 7.43 42.67 -5.51
N GLU A 169 6.23 43.22 -5.46
CA GLU A 169 5.95 44.64 -5.65
C GLU A 169 6.08 45.46 -4.38
N LEU A 170 6.21 44.85 -3.22
CA LEU A 170 6.45 45.51 -1.93
C LEU A 170 7.87 46.09 -1.86
N THR A 171 7.98 47.29 -1.31
CA THR A 171 9.29 47.98 -1.18
C THR A 171 10.04 47.42 0.05
N SER A 172 11.34 47.81 0.19
CA SER A 172 12.13 47.42 1.37
C SER A 172 11.53 48.00 2.65
N GLU A 173 10.99 49.19 2.64
CA GLU A 173 10.31 49.82 3.76
C GLU A 173 9.04 49.08 4.13
N ASP A 174 8.25 48.66 3.13
CA ASP A 174 7.04 47.88 3.32
C ASP A 174 7.38 46.55 3.99
N LEU A 175 8.42 45.83 3.55
CA LEU A 175 8.86 44.55 4.10
C LEU A 175 9.43 44.70 5.50
N LYS A 176 10.13 45.82 5.79
CA LYS A 176 10.60 46.14 7.14
C LYS A 176 9.45 46.33 8.10
N GLU A 177 8.43 47.08 7.69
CA GLU A 177 7.20 47.28 8.45
C GLU A 177 6.48 45.94 8.66
N LEU A 178 6.36 45.13 7.62
CA LEU A 178 5.74 43.81 7.66
C LEU A 178 6.49 42.87 8.63
N ALA A 179 7.83 42.88 8.63
CA ALA A 179 8.63 42.10 9.58
C ALA A 179 8.35 42.51 11.02
N ASN A 180 8.22 43.81 11.28
CA ASN A 180 7.85 44.29 12.62
C ASN A 180 6.44 43.87 13.03
N MET A 181 5.50 43.86 12.09
CA MET A 181 4.13 43.37 12.32
C MET A 181 4.13 41.87 12.64
N PHE A 182 4.96 41.11 11.96
CA PHE A 182 5.13 39.66 12.21
C PHE A 182 5.72 39.40 13.59
N LYS A 183 6.72 40.14 14.02
CA LYS A 183 7.28 40.01 15.37
C LYS A 183 6.25 40.37 16.47
N ALA A 184 5.42 41.37 16.22
CA ALA A 184 4.31 41.72 17.12
C ALA A 184 3.27 40.60 17.21
N GLU A 185 2.92 39.99 16.08
CA GLU A 185 1.99 38.84 16.03
C GLU A 185 2.58 37.62 16.75
N TYR A 186 3.87 37.35 16.53
CA TYR A 186 4.60 36.29 17.25
C TYR A 186 4.51 36.49 18.75
N LYS A 187 4.78 37.70 19.23
CA LYS A 187 4.71 38.02 20.68
C LYS A 187 3.31 37.82 21.26
N ILE A 188 2.28 38.18 20.50
CA ILE A 188 0.89 37.99 20.90
C ILE A 188 0.56 36.51 21.03
N LYS A 189 0.98 35.70 20.03
CA LYS A 189 0.62 34.28 19.96
C LYS A 189 1.49 33.39 20.87
N VAL A 190 2.76 33.71 21.03
CA VAL A 190 3.75 32.88 21.76
C VAL A 190 3.94 33.38 23.18
N GLY A 191 3.77 34.70 23.44
CA GLY A 191 3.97 35.32 24.76
C GLY A 191 5.39 35.76 25.07
N SER A 192 6.31 35.65 24.12
CA SER A 192 7.71 36.10 24.22
C SER A 192 8.17 36.75 22.93
N ASP A 193 9.26 37.51 23.01
CA ASP A 193 9.87 38.13 21.84
C ASP A 193 10.43 37.09 20.87
N PHE A 194 10.44 37.40 19.58
CA PHE A 194 11.02 36.54 18.53
C PHE A 194 12.53 36.35 18.84
N PRO A 195 13.05 35.09 18.78
CA PRO A 195 14.43 34.83 19.18
C PRO A 195 15.44 35.50 18.25
N THR A 196 16.42 36.16 18.81
CA THR A 196 17.50 36.89 18.11
C THR A 196 18.83 36.15 18.10
N ASP A 197 19.03 35.18 18.99
CA ASP A 197 20.22 34.35 19.03
C ASP A 197 20.18 33.28 17.94
N PRO A 198 21.11 33.28 16.97
CA PRO A 198 21.18 32.28 15.92
C PRO A 198 21.24 30.84 16.40
N VAL A 199 21.97 30.58 17.49
CA VAL A 199 22.09 29.23 18.07
C VAL A 199 20.76 28.76 18.65
N GLU A 200 20.06 29.63 19.35
CA GLU A 200 18.68 29.33 19.85
C GLU A 200 17.74 29.03 18.70
N GLN A 201 17.79 29.82 17.64
CA GLN A 201 16.99 29.58 16.41
C GLN A 201 17.31 28.22 15.80
N LEU A 202 18.57 27.87 15.66
CA LEU A 202 19.03 26.61 15.07
C LEU A 202 18.56 25.41 15.90
N MET A 203 18.78 25.45 17.20
CA MET A 203 18.40 24.34 18.08
C MET A 203 16.86 24.17 18.12
N GLY A 204 16.11 25.25 18.11
CA GLY A 204 14.64 25.23 17.99
C GLY A 204 14.18 24.59 16.70
N ALA A 205 14.82 24.92 15.58
CA ALA A 205 14.51 24.36 14.26
C ALA A 205 14.85 22.86 14.19
N VAL A 206 15.99 22.43 14.69
CA VAL A 206 16.38 21.02 14.73
C VAL A 206 15.40 20.20 15.56
N LYS A 207 15.03 20.71 16.73
CA LYS A 207 14.04 20.08 17.60
C LYS A 207 12.68 19.97 16.93
N ALA A 208 12.26 21.00 16.21
CA ALA A 208 10.99 20.98 15.44
C ALA A 208 10.98 19.92 14.36
N VAL A 209 12.08 19.74 13.64
CA VAL A 209 12.20 18.69 12.62
C VAL A 209 12.14 17.29 13.26
N PHE A 210 12.85 17.06 14.36
CA PHE A 210 12.74 15.78 15.08
C PHE A 210 11.31 15.50 15.54
N ARG A 211 10.64 16.52 16.09
CA ARG A 211 9.25 16.42 16.54
C ARG A 211 8.29 16.11 15.40
N SER A 212 8.53 16.62 14.20
CA SER A 212 7.69 16.37 13.03
C SER A 212 7.65 14.90 12.61
N TRP A 213 8.65 14.10 12.98
CA TRP A 213 8.65 12.66 12.73
C TRP A 213 7.45 11.97 13.38
N ASP A 214 7.00 12.41 14.53
CA ASP A 214 5.90 11.84 15.29
C ASP A 214 4.58 12.64 15.17
N ASN A 215 4.44 13.49 14.17
CA ASN A 215 3.18 14.17 13.96
C ASN A 215 2.11 13.22 13.38
N PRO A 216 0.81 13.48 13.59
CA PRO A 216 -0.25 12.57 13.14
C PRO A 216 -0.23 12.26 11.64
N ARG A 217 0.05 13.24 10.80
CA ARG A 217 0.13 13.05 9.34
C ARG A 217 1.30 12.14 8.95
N ALA A 218 2.44 12.35 9.56
CA ALA A 218 3.61 11.50 9.33
C ALA A 218 3.39 10.07 9.79
N ASN A 219 2.73 9.86 10.92
CA ASN A 219 2.39 8.54 11.44
C ASN A 219 1.48 7.77 10.49
N VAL A 220 0.44 8.42 9.96
CA VAL A 220 -0.46 7.81 8.96
C VAL A 220 0.30 7.47 7.69
N TYR A 221 1.08 8.42 7.17
CA TYR A 221 1.87 8.20 5.95
C TYR A 221 2.83 7.02 6.08
N ARG A 222 3.55 6.93 7.21
CA ARG A 222 4.47 5.81 7.45
C ARG A 222 3.76 4.48 7.47
N ARG A 223 2.62 4.39 8.14
CA ARG A 223 1.80 3.19 8.21
C ARG A 223 1.34 2.75 6.81
N ASP A 224 0.84 3.70 6.03
CA ASP A 224 0.35 3.43 4.67
C ASP A 224 1.47 3.03 3.69
N ASN A 225 2.72 3.38 3.99
CA ASN A 225 3.87 3.13 3.13
C ASN A 225 4.91 2.16 3.73
N ASP A 226 4.55 1.44 4.78
CA ASP A 226 5.42 0.45 5.45
C ASP A 226 6.78 1.00 5.89
N ILE A 227 6.80 2.24 6.39
CA ILE A 227 8.01 2.90 6.90
C ILE A 227 8.08 2.71 8.42
N PRO A 228 9.06 1.95 8.95
CA PRO A 228 9.18 1.72 10.38
C PRO A 228 9.42 3.01 11.17
N TYR A 229 8.75 3.14 12.29
CA TYR A 229 8.95 4.29 13.21
C TYR A 229 10.40 4.41 13.69
N SER A 230 11.06 3.25 13.90
CA SER A 230 12.44 3.18 14.36
C SER A 230 13.48 3.82 13.43
N TRP A 231 13.12 4.08 12.18
CA TRP A 231 14.04 4.70 11.23
C TRP A 231 14.42 6.14 11.59
N GLY A 232 13.48 6.91 12.13
CA GLY A 232 13.70 8.32 12.41
C GLY A 232 13.90 9.16 11.16
N THR A 233 14.15 10.46 11.36
CA THR A 233 14.54 11.40 10.32
C THR A 233 15.91 11.98 10.58
N ALA A 234 16.68 12.22 9.52
CA ALA A 234 17.87 13.07 9.59
C ALA A 234 17.46 14.54 9.46
N VAL A 235 18.35 15.42 9.82
CA VAL A 235 18.20 16.88 9.69
C VAL A 235 19.38 17.43 8.91
N ASN A 236 19.12 18.13 7.81
CA ASN A 236 20.13 18.77 6.99
C ASN A 236 20.22 20.25 7.33
N VAL A 237 21.37 20.69 7.76
CA VAL A 237 21.71 22.09 8.01
C VAL A 237 22.63 22.54 6.87
N GLN A 238 22.15 23.46 6.06
CA GLN A 238 22.81 23.81 4.80
C GLN A 238 22.89 25.33 4.64
N MET A 239 24.01 25.81 4.14
CA MET A 239 24.17 27.23 3.78
C MET A 239 23.07 27.62 2.79
N MET A 240 22.46 28.78 3.01
CA MET A 240 21.45 29.30 2.09
C MET A 240 22.06 29.72 0.74
N ALA A 241 21.32 29.39 -0.32
CA ALA A 241 21.47 29.99 -1.63
C ALA A 241 20.16 30.74 -1.95
N PHE A 242 20.25 31.97 -2.41
CA PHE A 242 19.11 32.88 -2.50
C PHE A 242 18.62 33.07 -3.93
N GLY A 243 17.49 32.49 -4.25
CA GLY A 243 16.78 32.67 -5.51
C GLY A 243 16.00 33.99 -5.62
N ASN A 244 15.93 34.77 -4.55
CA ASN A 244 15.14 35.99 -4.46
C ASN A 244 15.98 37.29 -4.43
N MET A 245 17.20 37.25 -4.98
CA MET A 245 18.09 38.41 -5.05
C MET A 245 17.84 39.31 -6.28
N GLY A 246 16.73 39.22 -6.94
CA GLY A 246 16.37 39.99 -8.11
C GLY A 246 16.27 39.15 -9.39
N GLU A 247 16.31 39.82 -10.52
CA GLU A 247 16.05 39.20 -11.84
C GLU A 247 17.20 38.33 -12.38
N THR A 248 18.34 38.27 -11.67
CA THR A 248 19.45 37.36 -11.98
C THR A 248 19.46 36.11 -11.10
N SER A 249 18.42 35.97 -10.32
CA SER A 249 18.23 34.86 -9.36
C SER A 249 16.89 34.17 -9.60
N GLY A 250 16.80 32.91 -9.20
CA GLY A 250 15.58 32.13 -9.34
C GLY A 250 15.70 30.79 -8.67
N THR A 251 14.64 30.00 -8.75
CA THR A 251 14.58 28.66 -8.19
C THR A 251 13.71 27.78 -9.09
N GLY A 252 13.91 26.48 -9.03
CA GLY A 252 13.12 25.56 -9.81
C GLY A 252 13.25 24.11 -9.40
N VAL A 253 12.42 23.31 -10.03
CA VAL A 253 12.39 21.86 -9.91
C VAL A 253 12.35 21.24 -11.30
N ALA A 254 13.01 20.13 -11.47
CA ALA A 254 13.03 19.45 -12.76
C ALA A 254 13.19 17.94 -12.62
N PHE A 255 12.73 17.23 -13.65
CA PHE A 255 12.87 15.79 -13.82
C PHE A 255 13.65 15.51 -15.11
N THR A 256 14.54 14.54 -15.08
CA THR A 256 15.30 14.14 -16.28
C THR A 256 14.43 13.41 -17.29
N ARG A 257 13.31 12.85 -16.87
CA ARG A 257 12.29 12.23 -17.73
C ARG A 257 10.92 12.59 -17.24
N ASP A 258 9.92 12.46 -18.11
CA ASP A 258 8.53 12.77 -17.74
C ASP A 258 8.04 11.78 -16.67
N PRO A 259 7.71 12.23 -15.45
CA PRO A 259 7.26 11.36 -14.38
C PRO A 259 5.85 10.77 -14.61
N ALA A 260 5.08 11.32 -15.53
CA ALA A 260 3.75 10.85 -15.89
C ALA A 260 3.77 9.80 -17.00
N THR A 261 4.59 9.98 -18.02
CA THR A 261 4.63 9.12 -19.22
C THR A 261 5.90 8.28 -19.36
N GLY A 262 6.99 8.68 -18.73
CA GLY A 262 8.30 8.06 -18.85
C GLY A 262 9.11 8.50 -20.06
N GLU A 263 8.61 9.43 -20.86
CA GLU A 263 9.32 9.94 -22.03
C GLU A 263 10.62 10.66 -21.63
N LYS A 264 11.67 10.42 -22.42
CA LYS A 264 13.00 11.00 -22.18
C LYS A 264 13.09 12.43 -22.66
N HIS A 265 12.70 13.36 -21.83
CA HIS A 265 12.95 14.78 -22.00
C HIS A 265 12.94 15.50 -20.65
N LEU A 266 13.74 16.54 -20.55
CA LEU A 266 13.81 17.36 -19.33
C LEU A 266 12.49 18.10 -19.13
N MET A 267 11.85 17.84 -17.98
CA MET A 267 10.61 18.50 -17.58
C MET A 267 10.82 19.25 -16.27
N GLY A 268 10.17 20.37 -16.14
CA GLY A 268 10.24 21.11 -14.88
C GLY A 268 9.72 22.52 -15.02
N GLU A 269 9.81 23.23 -13.91
CA GLU A 269 9.32 24.58 -13.73
C GLU A 269 10.33 25.42 -12.97
N PHE A 270 10.37 26.72 -13.27
CA PHE A 270 11.19 27.66 -12.52
C PHE A 270 10.47 28.99 -12.32
N LEU A 271 10.92 29.72 -11.30
CA LEU A 271 10.51 31.09 -11.03
C LEU A 271 11.73 31.97 -10.88
N MET A 272 11.72 33.12 -11.53
CA MET A 272 12.72 34.14 -11.30
C MET A 272 12.38 34.94 -10.05
N ASN A 273 13.39 35.43 -9.35
CA ASN A 273 13.25 36.22 -8.13
C ASN A 273 12.30 35.56 -7.12
N ALA A 274 12.61 34.33 -6.73
CA ALA A 274 11.78 33.50 -5.85
C ALA A 274 12.61 32.55 -4.99
N GLN A 275 12.07 32.15 -3.86
CA GLN A 275 12.58 31.02 -3.06
C GLN A 275 11.78 29.76 -3.38
N GLY A 276 12.32 28.58 -3.00
CA GLY A 276 11.75 27.30 -3.37
C GLY A 276 10.27 27.11 -2.98
N GLU A 277 9.86 27.67 -1.86
CA GLU A 277 8.46 27.65 -1.40
C GLU A 277 7.49 28.35 -2.36
N ASP A 278 7.93 29.34 -3.10
CA ASP A 278 7.10 30.11 -4.02
C ASP A 278 6.66 29.28 -5.25
N VAL A 279 7.48 28.30 -5.65
CA VAL A 279 7.15 27.39 -6.76
C VAL A 279 5.93 26.52 -6.41
N VAL A 280 5.84 26.14 -5.16
CA VAL A 280 4.78 25.22 -4.64
C VAL A 280 3.56 25.99 -4.16
N ALA A 281 3.74 27.23 -3.69
CA ALA A 281 2.65 28.02 -3.08
C ALA A 281 1.54 28.44 -4.05
N GLY A 282 1.81 28.43 -5.35
CA GLY A 282 0.82 28.78 -6.38
C GLY A 282 0.43 30.24 -6.46
N VAL A 283 1.13 31.13 -5.77
CA VAL A 283 0.89 32.58 -5.78
C VAL A 283 1.32 33.20 -7.11
N ARG A 284 2.41 32.67 -7.66
CA ARG A 284 2.94 33.05 -8.96
C ARG A 284 2.91 31.83 -9.88
N THR A 285 2.67 32.04 -11.17
CA THR A 285 2.68 30.94 -12.16
C THR A 285 4.12 30.63 -12.58
N PRO A 286 4.64 29.40 -12.30
CA PRO A 286 5.96 29.00 -12.75
C PRO A 286 6.03 28.88 -14.27
N GLU A 287 7.23 29.11 -14.82
CA GLU A 287 7.50 28.94 -16.25
C GLU A 287 8.08 27.54 -16.50
N PRO A 288 7.83 26.94 -17.69
CA PRO A 288 8.47 25.68 -18.08
C PRO A 288 9.98 25.80 -18.08
N ILE A 289 10.69 24.75 -17.63
CA ILE A 289 12.16 24.76 -17.55
C ILE A 289 12.84 25.08 -18.89
N SER A 290 12.21 24.75 -20.02
CA SER A 290 12.72 25.06 -21.36
C SER A 290 12.89 26.57 -21.61
N HIS A 291 12.09 27.41 -20.96
CA HIS A 291 12.20 28.88 -21.08
C HIS A 291 13.43 29.44 -20.36
N LEU A 292 14.05 28.67 -19.43
CA LEU A 292 15.29 29.07 -18.79
C LEU A 292 16.42 29.26 -19.81
N LYS A 293 16.39 28.54 -20.92
CA LYS A 293 17.31 28.66 -22.02
C LYS A 293 17.30 30.08 -22.63
N ASP A 294 16.13 30.73 -22.67
CA ASP A 294 15.96 32.07 -23.21
C ASP A 294 16.38 33.14 -22.21
N VAL A 295 16.16 32.88 -20.91
CA VAL A 295 16.45 33.83 -19.82
C VAL A 295 17.91 33.79 -19.39
N MET A 296 18.48 32.61 -19.21
CA MET A 296 19.86 32.35 -18.77
C MET A 296 20.47 31.16 -19.52
N PRO A 297 20.88 31.31 -20.78
CA PRO A 297 21.34 30.17 -21.59
C PRO A 297 22.53 29.43 -20.99
N GLU A 298 23.50 30.11 -20.37
CA GLU A 298 24.68 29.50 -19.77
C GLU A 298 24.31 28.63 -18.53
N VAL A 299 23.42 29.14 -17.68
CA VAL A 299 22.92 28.41 -16.53
C VAL A 299 22.10 27.20 -16.97
N TYR A 300 21.27 27.35 -17.98
CA TYR A 300 20.49 26.25 -18.53
C TYR A 300 21.37 25.12 -19.06
N GLU A 301 22.42 25.43 -19.81
CA GLU A 301 23.35 24.41 -20.32
C GLU A 301 24.15 23.73 -19.22
N GLU A 302 24.59 24.45 -18.19
CA GLU A 302 25.22 23.90 -17.01
C GLU A 302 24.26 22.93 -16.30
N PHE A 303 23.01 23.31 -16.13
CA PHE A 303 21.98 22.51 -15.49
C PHE A 303 21.68 21.21 -16.27
N VAL A 304 21.55 21.29 -17.61
CA VAL A 304 21.37 20.12 -18.47
C VAL A 304 22.55 19.14 -18.34
N GLY A 305 23.77 19.67 -18.31
CA GLY A 305 24.96 18.83 -18.10
C GLY A 305 24.96 18.12 -16.74
N ILE A 306 24.52 18.81 -15.70
CA ILE A 306 24.37 18.23 -14.35
C ILE A 306 23.28 17.14 -14.36
N CYS A 307 22.16 17.36 -15.01
CA CYS A 307 21.08 16.40 -15.15
C CYS A 307 21.54 15.10 -15.78
N GLU A 308 22.27 15.17 -16.87
CA GLU A 308 22.85 14.01 -17.55
C GLU A 308 23.85 13.27 -16.65
N LYS A 309 24.73 14.02 -15.98
CA LYS A 309 25.71 13.46 -15.05
C LYS A 309 25.04 12.71 -13.90
N LEU A 310 23.99 13.27 -13.33
CA LEU A 310 23.24 12.65 -12.23
C LEU A 310 22.47 11.41 -12.67
N GLU A 311 21.78 11.46 -13.80
CA GLU A 311 21.05 10.29 -14.31
C GLU A 311 22.02 9.13 -14.62
N ASN A 312 23.16 9.44 -15.23
CA ASN A 312 24.18 8.43 -15.52
C ASN A 312 24.84 7.88 -14.26
N HIS A 313 25.02 8.70 -13.24
CA HIS A 313 25.64 8.28 -11.97
C HIS A 313 24.71 7.40 -11.13
N TYR A 314 23.45 7.77 -11.03
CA TYR A 314 22.46 7.02 -10.25
C TYR A 314 21.79 5.89 -11.03
N HIS A 315 21.98 5.83 -12.35
CA HIS A 315 21.35 4.84 -13.22
C HIS A 315 19.82 4.83 -13.13
N ASP A 316 19.24 5.99 -12.89
CA ASP A 316 17.79 6.20 -12.79
C ASP A 316 17.44 7.66 -13.10
N MET A 317 16.17 7.89 -13.49
CA MET A 317 15.68 9.26 -13.65
C MET A 317 15.80 10.04 -12.34
N GLN A 318 16.09 11.31 -12.44
CA GLN A 318 16.31 12.17 -11.29
C GLN A 318 15.24 13.25 -11.20
N ASP A 319 14.83 13.51 -9.97
CA ASP A 319 14.03 14.64 -9.53
C ASP A 319 14.97 15.59 -8.78
N MET A 320 15.08 16.82 -9.26
CA MET A 320 16.09 17.77 -8.79
C MET A 320 15.46 19.09 -8.39
N GLU A 321 16.02 19.68 -7.35
CA GLU A 321 15.74 21.04 -6.94
C GLU A 321 17.01 21.87 -7.11
N PHE A 322 16.87 23.07 -7.67
CA PHE A 322 17.99 23.97 -7.86
C PHE A 322 17.62 25.41 -7.52
N THR A 323 18.64 26.20 -7.23
CA THR A 323 18.53 27.67 -7.03
C THR A 323 19.61 28.37 -7.82
N ILE A 324 19.27 29.50 -8.38
CA ILE A 324 20.20 30.39 -9.07
C ILE A 324 20.35 31.63 -8.21
N GLU A 325 21.54 31.87 -7.69
CA GLU A 325 21.87 33.05 -6.91
C GLU A 325 22.79 33.93 -7.75
N ASP A 326 22.31 35.08 -8.20
CA ASP A 326 23.04 36.03 -9.03
C ASP A 326 23.86 35.34 -10.14
N LYS A 327 23.15 34.62 -11.03
CA LYS A 327 23.66 33.83 -12.16
C LYS A 327 24.51 32.60 -11.79
N HIS A 328 24.62 32.25 -10.51
CA HIS A 328 25.33 31.05 -10.05
C HIS A 328 24.33 29.95 -9.73
N LEU A 329 24.49 28.79 -10.39
CA LEU A 329 23.64 27.63 -10.17
C LEU A 329 24.09 26.85 -8.95
N TYR A 330 23.13 26.48 -8.12
CA TYR A 330 23.32 25.57 -6.99
C TYR A 330 22.30 24.44 -7.03
N MET A 331 22.77 23.22 -6.80
CA MET A 331 21.93 22.04 -6.64
C MET A 331 21.54 21.87 -5.18
N LEU A 332 20.25 21.84 -4.87
CA LEU A 332 19.75 21.71 -3.50
C LEU A 332 19.33 20.30 -3.16
N GLN A 333 18.89 19.52 -4.16
CA GLN A 333 18.43 18.16 -3.96
C GLN A 333 18.49 17.40 -5.27
N THR A 334 18.81 16.13 -5.18
CA THR A 334 18.52 15.13 -6.20
C THR A 334 18.00 13.86 -5.54
N ARG A 335 17.10 13.18 -6.20
CA ARG A 335 16.60 11.87 -5.78
C ARG A 335 16.11 11.11 -7.00
N ASN A 336 16.00 9.78 -6.87
CA ASN A 336 15.32 8.99 -7.86
C ASN A 336 13.86 9.47 -7.92
N GLY A 337 13.40 9.87 -9.09
CA GLY A 337 12.14 10.56 -9.23
C GLY A 337 10.93 9.69 -8.94
N LYS A 338 9.97 10.23 -8.19
CA LYS A 338 8.66 9.60 -8.07
C LYS A 338 7.96 9.69 -9.43
N ARG A 339 7.27 8.64 -9.79
CA ARG A 339 6.69 8.47 -11.11
C ARG A 339 5.41 7.63 -11.05
N THR A 340 4.59 7.74 -12.08
CA THR A 340 3.43 6.86 -12.23
C THR A 340 3.91 5.42 -12.48
N ALA A 341 3.04 4.46 -12.24
CA ALA A 341 3.35 3.07 -12.52
C ALA A 341 3.70 2.83 -13.99
N ARG A 342 2.96 3.45 -14.90
CA ARG A 342 3.23 3.42 -16.34
C ARG A 342 4.63 3.97 -16.68
N ALA A 343 4.95 5.13 -16.13
CA ALA A 343 6.27 5.75 -16.33
C ALA A 343 7.39 4.88 -15.77
N ALA A 344 7.19 4.23 -14.61
CA ALA A 344 8.17 3.36 -14.00
C ALA A 344 8.54 2.19 -14.93
N LEU A 345 7.57 1.54 -15.54
CA LEU A 345 7.81 0.45 -16.48
C LEU A 345 8.56 0.92 -17.73
N LYS A 346 8.12 2.04 -18.31
CA LYS A 346 8.77 2.61 -19.50
C LYS A 346 10.20 3.03 -19.21
N ILE A 347 10.45 3.72 -18.11
CA ILE A 347 11.79 4.18 -17.73
C ILE A 347 12.73 3.00 -17.50
N ALA A 348 12.29 1.97 -16.79
CA ALA A 348 13.10 0.77 -16.57
C ALA A 348 13.49 0.08 -17.89
N CYS A 349 12.54 -0.10 -18.80
CA CYS A 349 12.81 -0.66 -20.12
C CYS A 349 13.74 0.21 -20.95
N ASP A 350 13.51 1.52 -20.99
CA ASP A 350 14.34 2.45 -21.77
C ASP A 350 15.77 2.53 -21.22
N LEU A 351 15.96 2.55 -19.92
CA LEU A 351 17.29 2.54 -19.29
C LEU A 351 18.05 1.24 -19.61
N ALA A 352 17.35 0.11 -19.63
CA ALA A 352 17.93 -1.17 -20.03
C ALA A 352 18.34 -1.17 -21.53
N ASP A 353 17.48 -0.64 -22.40
CA ASP A 353 17.74 -0.52 -23.83
C ASP A 353 18.91 0.45 -24.12
N GLU A 354 19.06 1.49 -23.32
CA GLU A 354 20.19 2.44 -23.40
C GLU A 354 21.50 1.87 -22.83
N GLY A 355 21.47 0.68 -22.25
CA GLY A 355 22.65 0.05 -21.64
C GLY A 355 23.07 0.65 -20.30
N LYS A 356 22.24 1.49 -19.69
CA LYS A 356 22.52 2.13 -18.38
C LYS A 356 22.30 1.16 -17.21
N ILE A 357 21.38 0.22 -17.36
CA ILE A 357 21.05 -0.80 -16.37
C ILE A 357 20.95 -2.17 -17.04
N THR A 358 21.06 -3.23 -16.24
CA THR A 358 20.79 -4.60 -16.65
C THR A 358 19.29 -4.93 -16.51
N ASP A 359 18.84 -6.05 -17.07
CA ASP A 359 17.48 -6.54 -16.87
C ASP A 359 17.21 -6.88 -15.39
N LYS A 360 18.21 -7.35 -14.65
CA LYS A 360 18.14 -7.56 -13.19
C LYS A 360 17.87 -6.26 -12.44
N GLU A 361 18.63 -5.23 -12.78
CA GLU A 361 18.45 -3.90 -12.17
C GLU A 361 17.09 -3.30 -12.53
N ALA A 362 16.60 -3.51 -13.74
CA ALA A 362 15.27 -3.07 -14.16
C ALA A 362 14.16 -3.73 -13.33
N VAL A 363 14.28 -5.04 -13.08
CA VAL A 363 13.32 -5.77 -12.23
C VAL A 363 13.33 -5.24 -10.80
N LEU A 364 14.51 -4.96 -10.24
CA LEU A 364 14.66 -4.42 -8.89
C LEU A 364 14.16 -2.99 -8.74
N MET A 365 14.12 -2.23 -9.81
CA MET A 365 13.72 -0.82 -9.83
C MET A 365 12.22 -0.62 -9.65
N ILE A 366 11.39 -1.59 -10.01
CA ILE A 366 9.94 -1.48 -9.98
C ILE A 366 9.41 -1.84 -8.58
N ASP A 367 8.57 -0.97 -8.00
CA ASP A 367 7.80 -1.33 -6.81
C ASP A 367 6.65 -2.26 -7.25
N PRO A 368 6.59 -3.50 -6.75
CA PRO A 368 5.55 -4.44 -7.16
C PRO A 368 4.13 -3.93 -6.95
N ARG A 369 3.90 -3.12 -5.90
CA ARG A 369 2.59 -2.55 -5.58
C ARG A 369 2.08 -1.60 -6.67
N ASN A 370 2.96 -1.00 -7.44
CA ASN A 370 2.59 -0.13 -8.55
C ASN A 370 1.90 -0.87 -9.69
N LEU A 371 2.09 -2.18 -9.81
CA LEU A 371 1.44 -2.98 -10.84
C LEU A 371 -0.07 -3.05 -10.66
N ASP A 372 -0.58 -2.93 -9.43
CA ASP A 372 -2.03 -2.91 -9.17
C ASP A 372 -2.75 -1.81 -9.95
N THR A 373 -2.16 -0.62 -10.00
CA THR A 373 -2.78 0.53 -10.66
C THR A 373 -2.88 0.37 -12.17
N LEU A 374 -2.06 -0.47 -12.77
CA LEU A 374 -2.03 -0.73 -14.21
C LEU A 374 -3.11 -1.73 -14.65
N LEU A 375 -3.64 -2.50 -13.72
CA LEU A 375 -4.59 -3.57 -13.99
C LEU A 375 -6.05 -3.14 -13.78
N HIS A 376 -6.28 -1.92 -13.26
CA HIS A 376 -7.60 -1.43 -12.87
C HIS A 376 -7.88 -0.04 -13.44
N PRO A 377 -9.17 0.30 -13.69
CA PRO A 377 -9.54 1.63 -14.15
C PRO A 377 -9.25 2.70 -13.09
N THR A 378 -9.04 3.92 -13.56
CA THR A 378 -8.82 5.12 -12.73
C THR A 378 -9.83 6.20 -13.11
N PHE A 379 -10.00 7.22 -12.26
CA PHE A 379 -10.82 8.38 -12.60
C PHE A 379 -10.10 9.33 -13.55
N ASP A 380 -10.89 10.01 -14.38
CA ASP A 380 -10.38 11.12 -15.22
C ASP A 380 -9.76 12.20 -14.32
N PRO A 381 -8.49 12.56 -14.50
CA PRO A 381 -7.80 13.50 -13.61
C PRO A 381 -8.43 14.91 -13.58
N ALA A 382 -8.97 15.37 -14.71
CA ALA A 382 -9.59 16.69 -14.80
C ALA A 382 -10.92 16.75 -14.01
N GLU A 383 -11.75 15.72 -14.13
CA GLU A 383 -13.00 15.63 -13.38
C GLU A 383 -12.74 15.39 -11.89
N LEU A 384 -11.75 14.56 -11.55
CA LEU A 384 -11.37 14.27 -10.18
C LEU A 384 -10.95 15.54 -9.43
N LYS A 385 -10.20 16.41 -10.06
CA LYS A 385 -9.74 17.68 -9.49
C LYS A 385 -10.88 18.61 -9.09
N ASN A 386 -11.99 18.56 -9.81
CA ASN A 386 -13.17 19.40 -9.58
C ASN A 386 -14.24 18.70 -8.72
N SER A 387 -14.00 17.48 -8.27
CA SER A 387 -14.94 16.70 -7.47
C SER A 387 -14.85 17.02 -5.97
N ILE A 388 -15.93 16.70 -5.26
CA ILE A 388 -16.03 16.92 -3.81
C ILE A 388 -15.73 15.62 -3.08
N GLU A 389 -14.60 15.56 -2.37
CA GLU A 389 -14.28 14.45 -1.48
C GLU A 389 -15.14 14.54 -0.21
N ILE A 390 -15.89 13.48 0.09
CA ILE A 390 -16.83 13.44 1.22
C ILE A 390 -16.42 12.49 2.35
N GLY A 391 -15.47 11.60 2.09
CA GLY A 391 -15.00 10.66 3.10
C GLY A 391 -13.84 9.80 2.61
N LYS A 392 -13.31 9.01 3.52
CA LYS A 392 -12.21 8.08 3.26
C LYS A 392 -12.39 6.80 4.07
N GLY A 393 -12.23 5.67 3.39
CA GLY A 393 -12.12 4.36 4.01
C GLY A 393 -10.78 3.71 3.67
N LEU A 394 -10.70 2.40 3.81
CA LEU A 394 -9.53 1.63 3.44
C LEU A 394 -9.53 1.34 1.93
N ALA A 395 -8.39 1.46 1.30
CA ALA A 395 -8.16 1.08 -0.09
C ALA A 395 -8.12 -0.46 -0.21
N ALA A 396 -9.29 -1.08 -0.15
CA ALA A 396 -9.42 -2.53 0.00
C ALA A 396 -9.22 -3.31 -1.30
N SER A 397 -9.68 -2.78 -2.41
CA SER A 397 -9.44 -3.35 -3.74
C SER A 397 -9.35 -2.22 -4.76
N PRO A 398 -8.28 -2.17 -5.57
CA PRO A 398 -8.01 -1.03 -6.43
C PRO A 398 -9.04 -0.87 -7.55
N GLY A 399 -9.06 0.32 -8.14
CA GLY A 399 -9.94 0.70 -9.22
C GLY A 399 -10.79 1.92 -8.89
N ALA A 400 -11.56 2.35 -9.85
CA ALA A 400 -12.49 3.47 -9.75
C ALA A 400 -13.91 2.99 -10.06
N ALA A 401 -14.87 3.39 -9.28
CA ALA A 401 -16.27 3.04 -9.50
C ALA A 401 -17.18 4.24 -9.29
N SER A 402 -18.11 4.43 -10.20
CA SER A 402 -19.16 5.43 -10.12
C SER A 402 -20.50 4.79 -10.42
N GLY A 403 -21.51 5.16 -9.68
CA GLY A 403 -22.87 4.63 -9.92
C GLY A 403 -23.86 5.10 -8.88
N LYS A 404 -25.06 4.54 -9.01
CA LYS A 404 -26.16 4.79 -8.09
C LYS A 404 -26.03 3.93 -6.85
N VAL A 405 -26.29 4.51 -5.71
CA VAL A 405 -26.26 3.81 -4.42
C VAL A 405 -27.36 2.76 -4.36
N VAL A 406 -26.99 1.55 -3.97
CA VAL A 406 -27.92 0.46 -3.62
C VAL A 406 -27.51 -0.16 -2.30
N PHE A 407 -28.46 -0.65 -1.53
CA PHE A 407 -28.24 -1.12 -0.16
C PHE A 407 -28.33 -2.63 0.01
N THR A 408 -28.84 -3.35 -0.99
CA THR A 408 -28.99 -4.80 -0.95
C THR A 408 -28.42 -5.44 -2.21
N ALA A 409 -27.96 -6.69 -2.07
CA ALA A 409 -27.49 -7.49 -3.20
C ALA A 409 -28.59 -7.68 -4.26
N ASN A 410 -29.83 -7.89 -3.85
CA ASN A 410 -30.96 -8.06 -4.75
C ASN A 410 -31.27 -6.80 -5.55
N ASP A 411 -31.22 -5.65 -4.91
CA ASP A 411 -31.43 -4.36 -5.59
C ASP A 411 -30.30 -4.06 -6.57
N ALA A 412 -29.07 -4.39 -6.21
CA ALA A 412 -27.91 -4.26 -7.10
C ALA A 412 -28.09 -5.09 -8.37
N LYS A 413 -28.53 -6.33 -8.22
CA LYS A 413 -28.79 -7.24 -9.35
C LYS A 413 -29.92 -6.73 -10.25
N LYS A 414 -31.04 -6.31 -9.67
CA LYS A 414 -32.21 -5.79 -10.42
C LYS A 414 -31.86 -4.53 -11.21
N MET A 415 -31.16 -3.57 -10.59
CA MET A 415 -30.77 -2.33 -11.24
C MET A 415 -29.73 -2.57 -12.34
N HIS A 416 -28.81 -3.48 -12.12
CA HIS A 416 -27.84 -3.88 -13.13
C HIS A 416 -28.52 -4.51 -14.35
N GLU A 417 -29.49 -5.40 -14.14
CA GLU A 417 -30.27 -6.03 -15.21
C GLU A 417 -31.07 -5.00 -16.03
N SER A 418 -31.46 -3.88 -15.45
CA SER A 418 -32.07 -2.76 -16.14
C SER A 418 -31.09 -1.80 -16.82
N GLY A 419 -29.79 -2.10 -16.81
CA GLY A 419 -28.75 -1.32 -17.47
C GLY A 419 -28.14 -0.20 -16.60
N GLU A 420 -28.50 -0.13 -15.33
CA GLU A 420 -27.97 0.89 -14.41
C GLU A 420 -26.59 0.47 -13.84
N LYS A 421 -25.70 1.43 -13.67
CA LYS A 421 -24.44 1.25 -12.94
C LYS A 421 -24.69 1.56 -11.47
N VAL A 422 -24.28 0.63 -10.59
CA VAL A 422 -24.58 0.72 -9.17
C VAL A 422 -23.32 0.55 -8.31
N VAL A 423 -23.34 1.19 -7.15
CA VAL A 423 -22.36 0.99 -6.08
C VAL A 423 -23.10 0.38 -4.89
N LEU A 424 -22.69 -0.81 -4.48
CA LEU A 424 -23.30 -1.51 -3.35
C LEU A 424 -22.72 -0.95 -2.04
N VAL A 425 -23.59 -0.41 -1.20
CA VAL A 425 -23.20 0.17 0.09
C VAL A 425 -23.83 -0.65 1.22
N ARG A 426 -23.00 -1.28 2.04
CA ARG A 426 -23.43 -2.15 3.13
C ARG A 426 -22.72 -1.80 4.43
N LEU A 427 -23.29 -2.17 5.57
CA LEU A 427 -22.56 -2.19 6.84
C LEU A 427 -21.37 -3.13 6.74
N GLU A 428 -21.62 -4.34 6.28
CA GLU A 428 -20.63 -5.36 5.94
C GLU A 428 -21.23 -6.31 4.92
N THR A 429 -20.42 -7.04 4.18
CA THR A 429 -20.91 -8.06 3.23
C THR A 429 -20.75 -9.44 3.80
N SER A 430 -21.59 -10.34 3.31
CA SER A 430 -21.54 -11.78 3.62
C SER A 430 -21.50 -12.60 2.32
N PRO A 431 -21.26 -13.92 2.37
CA PRO A 431 -21.27 -14.75 1.17
C PRO A 431 -22.56 -14.69 0.36
N GLU A 432 -23.69 -14.37 0.99
CA GLU A 432 -24.98 -14.19 0.32
C GLU A 432 -25.02 -12.96 -0.62
N ASP A 433 -24.13 -12.00 -0.40
CA ASP A 433 -24.05 -10.78 -1.20
C ASP A 433 -23.25 -10.91 -2.49
N ILE A 434 -22.64 -12.06 -2.77
CA ILE A 434 -21.74 -12.27 -3.93
C ILE A 434 -22.39 -11.87 -5.26
N GLU A 435 -23.64 -12.26 -5.49
CA GLU A 435 -24.36 -11.93 -6.72
C GLU A 435 -24.53 -10.41 -6.89
N GLY A 436 -24.87 -9.72 -5.82
CA GLY A 436 -24.97 -8.26 -5.81
C GLY A 436 -23.62 -7.58 -5.97
N MET A 437 -22.57 -8.13 -5.39
CA MET A 437 -21.23 -7.64 -5.56
C MET A 437 -20.75 -7.76 -7.01
N LYS A 438 -21.04 -8.89 -7.67
CA LYS A 438 -20.71 -9.09 -9.08
C LYS A 438 -21.47 -8.14 -10.01
N SER A 439 -22.68 -7.75 -9.63
CA SER A 439 -23.53 -6.84 -10.41
C SER A 439 -23.19 -5.37 -10.19
N SER A 440 -22.34 -5.06 -9.23
CA SER A 440 -21.97 -3.69 -8.85
C SER A 440 -20.67 -3.26 -9.50
N GLU A 441 -20.56 -1.97 -9.82
CA GLU A 441 -19.30 -1.33 -10.28
C GLU A 441 -18.27 -1.30 -9.15
N GLY A 442 -18.72 -1.11 -7.92
CA GLY A 442 -17.88 -1.08 -6.74
C GLY A 442 -18.64 -1.37 -5.45
N ILE A 443 -17.91 -1.63 -4.39
CA ILE A 443 -18.44 -1.98 -3.09
C ILE A 443 -17.89 -1.00 -2.04
N LEU A 444 -18.79 -0.46 -1.22
CA LEU A 444 -18.45 0.42 -0.11
C LEU A 444 -19.03 -0.18 1.17
N THR A 445 -18.17 -0.40 2.18
CA THR A 445 -18.63 -0.89 3.48
C THR A 445 -18.27 0.05 4.62
N VAL A 446 -19.12 0.08 5.64
CA VAL A 446 -18.89 0.87 6.85
C VAL A 446 -17.90 0.15 7.76
N ARG A 447 -17.99 -1.16 7.84
CA ARG A 447 -17.16 -2.04 8.68
C ARG A 447 -16.29 -2.93 7.82
N GLY A 448 -15.24 -3.45 8.42
CA GLY A 448 -14.35 -4.42 7.80
C GLY A 448 -12.98 -3.83 7.49
N GLY A 449 -11.95 -4.67 7.64
CA GLY A 449 -10.57 -4.36 7.33
C GLY A 449 -10.17 -4.80 5.93
N MET A 450 -8.88 -4.76 5.64
CA MET A 450 -8.29 -5.18 4.36
C MET A 450 -8.50 -6.66 4.04
N THR A 451 -8.82 -7.47 5.01
CA THR A 451 -9.04 -8.90 4.90
C THR A 451 -10.49 -9.33 5.19
N SER A 452 -11.41 -8.36 5.27
CA SER A 452 -12.84 -8.62 5.39
C SER A 452 -13.38 -9.35 4.16
N HIS A 453 -14.55 -9.96 4.28
CA HIS A 453 -15.21 -10.63 3.17
C HIS A 453 -15.35 -9.72 1.93
N ALA A 454 -15.79 -8.49 2.13
CA ALA A 454 -15.94 -7.53 1.03
C ALA A 454 -14.60 -7.28 0.30
N ALA A 455 -13.53 -7.05 1.07
CA ALA A 455 -12.20 -6.78 0.52
C ALA A 455 -11.65 -7.99 -0.26
N VAL A 456 -11.72 -9.17 0.32
CA VAL A 456 -11.19 -10.41 -0.29
C VAL A 456 -11.95 -10.76 -1.58
N VAL A 457 -13.27 -10.74 -1.52
CA VAL A 457 -14.12 -11.08 -2.69
C VAL A 457 -13.94 -10.04 -3.80
N ALA A 458 -13.91 -8.76 -3.45
CA ALA A 458 -13.71 -7.69 -4.43
C ALA A 458 -12.35 -7.83 -5.14
N ARG A 459 -11.27 -8.11 -4.41
CA ARG A 459 -9.96 -8.37 -5.02
C ARG A 459 -9.97 -9.58 -5.94
N GLY A 460 -10.63 -10.65 -5.53
CA GLY A 460 -10.78 -11.85 -6.36
C GLY A 460 -11.52 -11.57 -7.66
N MET A 461 -12.55 -10.72 -7.63
CA MET A 461 -13.33 -10.34 -8.80
C MET A 461 -12.70 -9.21 -9.63
N GLY A 462 -11.65 -8.55 -9.12
CA GLY A 462 -11.08 -7.35 -9.75
C GLY A 462 -11.99 -6.13 -9.65
N SER A 463 -12.90 -6.09 -8.68
CA SER A 463 -13.84 -5.00 -8.46
C SER A 463 -13.30 -3.99 -7.47
N CYS A 464 -13.61 -2.71 -7.69
CA CYS A 464 -13.26 -1.63 -6.77
C CYS A 464 -13.95 -1.82 -5.41
N CYS A 465 -13.20 -1.66 -4.33
CA CYS A 465 -13.76 -1.74 -2.98
C CYS A 465 -13.09 -0.73 -2.05
N VAL A 466 -13.93 0.01 -1.35
CA VAL A 466 -13.55 0.83 -0.20
C VAL A 466 -14.24 0.23 1.02
N SER A 467 -13.47 -0.23 2.00
CA SER A 467 -14.01 -0.85 3.21
C SER A 467 -13.70 -0.03 4.45
N GLY A 468 -14.43 -0.30 5.53
CA GLY A 468 -14.14 0.31 6.82
C GLY A 468 -14.29 1.83 6.88
N CYS A 469 -15.20 2.40 6.11
CA CYS A 469 -15.51 3.83 6.19
C CYS A 469 -16.40 4.11 7.42
N SER A 470 -15.78 4.19 8.58
CA SER A 470 -16.47 4.32 9.88
C SER A 470 -17.19 5.65 10.07
N SER A 471 -16.89 6.66 9.26
CA SER A 471 -17.59 7.95 9.27
C SER A 471 -18.97 7.91 8.64
N ILE A 472 -19.32 6.83 7.95
CA ILE A 472 -20.67 6.63 7.44
C ILE A 472 -21.62 6.28 8.61
N VAL A 473 -22.74 6.98 8.69
CA VAL A 473 -23.85 6.65 9.59
C VAL A 473 -24.96 6.07 8.73
N MET A 474 -25.23 4.77 8.86
CA MET A 474 -26.13 4.03 7.98
C MET A 474 -27.34 3.48 8.69
N ASP A 475 -28.50 3.61 8.02
CA ASP A 475 -29.74 2.92 8.35
C ASP A 475 -30.09 2.01 7.15
N GLU A 476 -29.73 0.73 7.24
CA GLU A 476 -29.97 -0.23 6.15
C GLU A 476 -31.47 -0.50 5.92
N GLU A 477 -32.29 -0.46 6.96
CA GLU A 477 -33.72 -0.71 6.83
C GLU A 477 -34.41 0.37 6.02
N ASN A 478 -34.08 1.63 6.28
CA ASN A 478 -34.64 2.77 5.57
C ASN A 478 -33.85 3.16 4.32
N LYS A 479 -32.80 2.43 4.00
CA LYS A 479 -31.95 2.64 2.81
C LYS A 479 -31.45 4.07 2.71
N VAL A 480 -30.81 4.56 3.76
CA VAL A 480 -30.23 5.90 3.85
C VAL A 480 -28.92 5.88 4.64
N PHE A 481 -27.96 6.68 4.20
CA PHE A 481 -26.75 6.93 4.98
C PHE A 481 -26.32 8.38 4.84
N THR A 482 -25.54 8.84 5.82
CA THR A 482 -24.91 10.17 5.80
C THR A 482 -23.39 10.04 5.80
N LEU A 483 -22.73 10.90 5.03
CA LEU A 483 -21.28 10.97 4.94
C LEU A 483 -20.86 12.37 4.54
N GLY A 484 -19.91 12.95 5.26
CA GLY A 484 -19.36 14.27 4.94
C GLY A 484 -20.37 15.40 4.93
N GLY A 485 -21.45 15.30 5.70
CA GLY A 485 -22.53 16.28 5.75
C GLY A 485 -23.60 16.11 4.66
N TYR A 486 -23.48 15.09 3.82
CA TYR A 486 -24.46 14.77 2.77
C TYR A 486 -25.26 13.53 3.13
N THR A 487 -26.53 13.51 2.71
CA THR A 487 -27.44 12.37 2.88
C THR A 487 -27.66 11.67 1.54
N PHE A 488 -27.51 10.34 1.53
CA PHE A 488 -27.67 9.50 0.35
C PHE A 488 -28.80 8.51 0.54
N HIS A 489 -29.67 8.45 -0.47
CA HIS A 489 -30.77 7.48 -0.59
C HIS A 489 -30.49 6.54 -1.75
N GLU A 490 -31.24 5.46 -1.86
CA GLU A 490 -31.14 4.57 -3.01
C GLU A 490 -31.35 5.33 -4.31
N GLY A 491 -30.44 5.14 -5.26
CA GLY A 491 -30.44 5.84 -6.55
C GLY A 491 -29.64 7.13 -6.60
N ASP A 492 -29.16 7.65 -5.47
CA ASP A 492 -28.25 8.80 -5.47
C ASP A 492 -26.88 8.42 -6.02
N GLU A 493 -26.18 9.39 -6.60
CA GLU A 493 -24.93 9.15 -7.30
C GLU A 493 -23.71 9.30 -6.38
N ILE A 494 -22.80 8.33 -6.46
CA ILE A 494 -21.56 8.30 -5.68
C ILE A 494 -20.40 7.75 -6.53
N SER A 495 -19.19 8.18 -6.20
CA SER A 495 -17.96 7.65 -6.78
C SER A 495 -17.00 7.23 -5.67
N ILE A 496 -16.35 6.08 -5.84
CA ILE A 496 -15.38 5.56 -4.89
C ILE A 496 -14.07 5.20 -5.60
N ASP A 497 -12.95 5.49 -4.94
CA ASP A 497 -11.61 5.17 -5.41
C ASP A 497 -11.01 4.07 -4.53
N GLY A 498 -11.00 2.86 -5.05
CA GLY A 498 -10.47 1.69 -4.33
C GLY A 498 -8.95 1.70 -4.18
N SER A 499 -8.24 2.53 -4.93
CA SER A 499 -6.79 2.66 -4.86
C SER A 499 -6.34 3.61 -3.74
N THR A 500 -7.15 4.62 -3.42
CA THR A 500 -6.86 5.61 -2.37
C THR A 500 -7.75 5.50 -1.14
N GLY A 501 -8.90 4.84 -1.27
CA GLY A 501 -9.93 4.79 -0.24
C GLY A 501 -10.85 6.00 -0.20
N LYS A 502 -10.67 6.96 -1.08
CA LYS A 502 -11.46 8.21 -1.11
C LYS A 502 -12.84 8.01 -1.72
N ILE A 503 -13.79 8.77 -1.19
CA ILE A 503 -15.20 8.74 -1.61
C ILE A 503 -15.60 10.14 -2.05
N TYR A 504 -16.30 10.22 -3.20
CA TYR A 504 -16.69 11.49 -3.82
C TYR A 504 -18.19 11.55 -4.06
N LYS A 505 -18.72 12.76 -3.98
CA LYS A 505 -20.14 13.04 -4.33
C LYS A 505 -20.30 13.08 -5.85
N GLY A 506 -21.35 12.44 -6.35
CA GLY A 506 -21.70 12.45 -7.77
C GLY A 506 -20.91 11.45 -8.62
N LEU A 507 -21.07 11.53 -9.93
CA LEU A 507 -20.39 10.67 -10.89
C LEU A 507 -19.10 11.29 -11.40
N ILE A 508 -18.04 10.48 -11.47
CA ILE A 508 -16.77 10.85 -12.09
C ILE A 508 -16.49 9.84 -13.19
N SER A 509 -16.12 10.29 -14.38
CA SER A 509 -15.79 9.43 -15.51
C SER A 509 -14.54 8.58 -15.23
N LYS A 510 -14.55 7.34 -15.72
CA LYS A 510 -13.43 6.39 -15.60
C LYS A 510 -12.57 6.40 -16.85
N VAL A 511 -11.29 6.12 -16.65
CA VAL A 511 -10.32 5.81 -17.70
C VAL A 511 -9.94 4.35 -17.53
N ASP A 512 -10.11 3.53 -18.57
CA ASP A 512 -9.81 2.10 -18.51
C ASP A 512 -8.32 1.84 -18.33
N ALA A 513 -8.01 0.71 -17.69
CA ALA A 513 -6.64 0.24 -17.52
C ALA A 513 -5.96 0.00 -18.87
N THR A 514 -4.76 0.56 -19.05
CA THR A 514 -3.94 0.37 -20.26
C THR A 514 -2.71 -0.45 -19.90
N ILE A 515 -2.64 -1.69 -20.35
CA ILE A 515 -1.45 -2.54 -20.22
C ILE A 515 -0.55 -2.27 -21.42
N THR A 516 0.66 -1.79 -21.17
CA THR A 516 1.66 -1.48 -22.20
C THR A 516 2.54 -2.68 -22.49
N GLY A 517 3.31 -2.62 -23.63
CA GLY A 517 4.30 -3.65 -23.97
C GLY A 517 5.43 -3.78 -22.94
N GLU A 518 5.75 -2.71 -22.24
CA GLU A 518 6.76 -2.70 -21.17
C GLU A 518 6.35 -3.59 -19.99
N PHE A 519 5.07 -3.67 -19.69
CA PHE A 519 4.55 -4.60 -18.67
C PHE A 519 4.96 -6.05 -19.01
N GLY A 520 4.72 -6.48 -20.23
CA GLY A 520 5.11 -7.81 -20.69
C GLY A 520 6.61 -8.07 -20.62
N ARG A 521 7.43 -7.08 -20.96
CA ARG A 521 8.90 -7.19 -20.88
C ARG A 521 9.38 -7.35 -19.45
N ILE A 522 8.88 -6.54 -18.53
CA ILE A 522 9.23 -6.62 -17.10
C ILE A 522 8.81 -7.98 -16.53
N MET A 523 7.61 -8.44 -16.85
CA MET A 523 7.13 -9.73 -16.38
C MET A 523 7.93 -10.90 -16.95
N ALA A 524 8.37 -10.83 -18.20
CA ALA A 524 9.25 -11.83 -18.79
C ALA A 524 10.61 -11.89 -18.07
N TRP A 525 11.19 -10.75 -17.75
CA TRP A 525 12.42 -10.70 -16.96
C TRP A 525 12.21 -11.23 -15.55
N ALA A 526 11.09 -10.91 -14.90
CA ALA A 526 10.74 -11.45 -13.58
C ALA A 526 10.66 -12.98 -13.61
N ASP A 527 9.97 -13.54 -14.59
CA ASP A 527 9.86 -15.00 -14.74
C ASP A 527 11.21 -15.69 -14.97
N LYS A 528 12.14 -15.02 -15.64
CA LYS A 528 13.49 -15.52 -15.88
C LYS A 528 14.27 -15.72 -14.57
N TYR A 529 14.06 -14.87 -13.57
CA TYR A 529 14.88 -14.86 -12.36
C TYR A 529 14.20 -15.45 -11.12
N ARG A 530 12.86 -15.50 -11.07
CA ARG A 530 12.15 -16.02 -9.89
C ARG A 530 12.36 -17.54 -9.74
N ARG A 531 12.42 -17.97 -8.49
CA ARG A 531 12.41 -19.40 -8.11
C ARG A 531 11.00 -19.87 -7.74
N LEU A 532 10.27 -19.06 -6.94
CA LEU A 532 8.91 -19.40 -6.52
C LEU A 532 7.97 -19.53 -7.72
N GLY A 533 7.17 -20.60 -7.72
CA GLY A 533 5.98 -20.69 -8.55
C GLY A 533 4.92 -19.69 -8.05
N VAL A 534 4.08 -19.23 -8.94
CA VAL A 534 2.97 -18.31 -8.60
C VAL A 534 1.67 -18.93 -9.08
N ARG A 535 0.81 -19.27 -8.13
CA ARG A 535 -0.53 -19.79 -8.37
C ARG A 535 -1.58 -18.75 -7.98
N THR A 536 -2.83 -19.04 -8.24
CA THR A 536 -3.94 -18.17 -7.91
C THR A 536 -4.95 -18.83 -6.99
N ASN A 537 -5.66 -18.01 -6.21
CA ASN A 537 -6.84 -18.42 -5.48
C ASN A 537 -8.04 -18.14 -6.40
N ALA A 538 -8.69 -19.15 -6.90
CA ALA A 538 -9.80 -19.00 -7.85
C ALA A 538 -10.83 -20.12 -7.68
N ASP A 539 -12.10 -19.72 -7.67
CA ASP A 539 -13.23 -20.63 -7.47
C ASP A 539 -14.09 -20.77 -8.73
N THR A 540 -13.88 -19.92 -9.73
CA THR A 540 -14.65 -19.89 -10.97
C THR A 540 -13.73 -19.97 -12.21
N PRO A 541 -14.24 -20.49 -13.34
CA PRO A 541 -13.48 -20.50 -14.59
C PRO A 541 -13.06 -19.11 -15.06
N LYS A 542 -13.89 -18.11 -14.83
CA LYS A 542 -13.62 -16.71 -15.19
C LYS A 542 -12.38 -16.19 -14.45
N ASP A 543 -12.33 -16.40 -13.14
CA ASP A 543 -11.19 -15.97 -12.31
C ASP A 543 -9.93 -16.76 -12.68
N ALA A 544 -10.06 -18.05 -12.93
CA ALA A 544 -8.96 -18.91 -13.36
C ALA A 544 -8.36 -18.46 -14.70
N LEU A 545 -9.19 -18.14 -15.67
CA LEU A 545 -8.74 -17.63 -16.97
C LEU A 545 -8.06 -16.27 -16.84
N LYS A 546 -8.61 -15.38 -16.04
CA LYS A 546 -8.00 -14.06 -15.78
C LYS A 546 -6.64 -14.21 -15.14
N ALA A 547 -6.53 -15.09 -14.14
CA ALA A 547 -5.26 -15.33 -13.46
C ALA A 547 -4.21 -15.93 -14.43
N ARG A 548 -4.61 -16.84 -15.30
CA ARG A 548 -3.72 -17.39 -16.33
C ARG A 548 -3.25 -16.32 -17.31
N GLU A 549 -4.14 -15.47 -17.75
CA GLU A 549 -3.78 -14.30 -18.58
C GLU A 549 -2.70 -13.45 -17.91
N LEU A 550 -2.79 -13.31 -16.59
CA LEU A 550 -1.82 -12.57 -15.78
C LEU A 550 -0.57 -13.39 -15.40
N GLY A 551 -0.51 -14.64 -15.80
CA GLY A 551 0.68 -15.49 -15.65
C GLY A 551 0.65 -16.50 -14.52
N ALA A 552 -0.51 -16.81 -13.95
CA ALA A 552 -0.64 -17.85 -12.93
C ALA A 552 -0.33 -19.24 -13.49
N GLU A 553 0.40 -20.04 -12.70
CA GLU A 553 0.88 -21.37 -13.08
C GLU A 553 0.03 -22.49 -12.45
N GLY A 554 -1.15 -22.18 -11.98
CA GLY A 554 -2.07 -23.12 -11.39
C GLY A 554 -3.00 -22.43 -10.40
N ILE A 555 -3.87 -23.24 -9.78
CA ILE A 555 -4.73 -22.81 -8.68
C ILE A 555 -4.15 -23.40 -7.38
N GLY A 556 -3.74 -22.53 -6.46
CA GLY A 556 -3.24 -22.94 -5.15
C GLY A 556 -4.36 -23.09 -4.11
N LEU A 557 -5.52 -22.49 -4.36
CA LEU A 557 -6.69 -22.61 -3.51
C LEU A 557 -7.96 -22.44 -4.33
N CYS A 558 -8.77 -23.49 -4.36
CA CYS A 558 -10.17 -23.45 -4.79
C CYS A 558 -11.02 -23.72 -3.55
N ARG A 559 -11.85 -22.75 -3.17
CA ARG A 559 -12.77 -22.84 -2.02
C ARG A 559 -14.09 -23.41 -2.48
N THR A 560 -14.37 -24.67 -2.16
CA THR A 560 -15.57 -25.35 -2.64
C THR A 560 -16.88 -24.80 -2.06
N GLU A 561 -16.82 -24.17 -0.86
CA GLU A 561 -17.99 -23.54 -0.23
C GLU A 561 -18.61 -22.42 -1.08
N HIS A 562 -17.82 -21.69 -1.84
CA HIS A 562 -18.31 -20.61 -2.70
C HIS A 562 -19.20 -21.11 -3.84
N MET A 563 -19.07 -22.39 -4.19
CA MET A 563 -19.91 -23.03 -5.20
C MET A 563 -21.31 -23.40 -4.68
N PHE A 564 -21.54 -23.39 -3.37
CA PHE A 564 -22.78 -23.84 -2.75
C PHE A 564 -23.84 -22.76 -2.59
N PHE A 565 -23.50 -21.50 -2.72
CA PHE A 565 -24.41 -20.37 -2.48
C PHE A 565 -25.35 -20.04 -3.66
N GLU A 566 -25.15 -20.62 -4.82
CA GLU A 566 -26.06 -20.41 -5.95
C GLU A 566 -27.44 -21.00 -5.64
N LYS A 567 -28.47 -20.35 -6.13
CA LYS A 567 -29.88 -20.60 -5.75
C LYS A 567 -30.33 -22.07 -5.87
N ASP A 568 -29.94 -22.72 -6.93
CA ASP A 568 -30.27 -24.13 -7.19
C ASP A 568 -29.44 -25.10 -6.34
N ARG A 569 -28.27 -24.69 -5.89
CA ARG A 569 -27.34 -25.50 -5.11
C ARG A 569 -27.59 -25.39 -3.61
N ILE A 570 -27.91 -24.19 -3.14
CA ILE A 570 -28.15 -23.95 -1.71
C ILE A 570 -29.32 -24.77 -1.19
N ALA A 571 -30.33 -24.99 -2.00
CA ALA A 571 -31.48 -25.84 -1.64
C ALA A 571 -31.04 -27.29 -1.29
N ALA A 572 -30.16 -27.88 -2.07
CA ALA A 572 -29.65 -29.23 -1.83
C ALA A 572 -28.70 -29.28 -0.60
N ILE A 573 -27.91 -28.26 -0.36
CA ILE A 573 -27.10 -28.16 0.85
C ILE A 573 -27.99 -28.06 2.09
N ARG A 574 -29.01 -27.26 2.06
CA ARG A 574 -30.01 -27.13 3.15
C ARG A 574 -30.74 -28.42 3.40
N GLU A 575 -31.10 -29.18 2.35
CA GLU A 575 -31.65 -30.52 2.46
C GLU A 575 -30.69 -31.46 3.20
N MET A 576 -29.43 -31.46 2.86
CA MET A 576 -28.39 -32.24 3.52
C MET A 576 -28.29 -31.90 5.00
N ILE A 577 -28.30 -30.63 5.35
CA ILE A 577 -28.18 -30.11 6.72
C ILE A 577 -29.32 -30.58 7.60
N VAL A 578 -30.55 -30.61 7.10
CA VAL A 578 -31.73 -31.02 7.87
C VAL A 578 -32.03 -32.51 7.79
N SER A 579 -31.19 -33.29 7.13
CA SER A 579 -31.34 -34.76 7.02
C SER A 579 -31.18 -35.44 8.39
N ASP A 580 -32.00 -36.42 8.68
CA ASP A 580 -31.97 -37.19 9.95
C ASP A 580 -31.10 -38.44 9.86
N THR A 581 -30.94 -39.01 8.68
CA THR A 581 -30.20 -40.24 8.44
C THR A 581 -29.04 -40.07 7.45
N VAL A 582 -28.10 -41.03 7.49
CA VAL A 582 -26.98 -41.08 6.54
C VAL A 582 -27.51 -41.24 5.10
N GLU A 583 -28.54 -42.03 4.88
CA GLU A 583 -29.14 -42.26 3.57
C GLU A 583 -29.78 -40.98 2.99
N GLU A 584 -30.49 -40.25 3.81
CA GLU A 584 -31.06 -38.95 3.43
C GLU A 584 -29.93 -37.95 3.08
N ARG A 585 -28.87 -37.91 3.86
CA ARG A 585 -27.70 -37.08 3.59
C ARG A 585 -27.05 -37.44 2.27
N LYS A 586 -26.81 -38.71 2.02
CA LYS A 586 -26.24 -39.19 0.76
C LYS A 586 -27.14 -38.85 -0.44
N SER A 587 -28.43 -38.91 -0.25
CA SER A 587 -29.41 -38.56 -1.29
C SER A 587 -29.34 -37.07 -1.64
N ALA A 588 -29.25 -36.21 -0.65
CA ALA A 588 -29.07 -34.77 -0.86
C ALA A 588 -27.72 -34.45 -1.52
N LEU A 589 -26.63 -35.08 -1.05
CA LEU A 589 -25.30 -34.90 -1.63
C LEU A 589 -25.19 -35.39 -3.06
N ALA A 590 -25.95 -36.45 -3.43
CA ALA A 590 -26.03 -36.96 -4.80
C ALA A 590 -26.59 -35.94 -5.79
N LYS A 591 -27.39 -34.97 -5.33
CA LYS A 591 -27.85 -33.86 -6.13
C LYS A 591 -26.79 -32.81 -6.41
N ILE A 592 -25.84 -32.64 -5.49
CA ILE A 592 -24.77 -31.65 -5.56
C ILE A 592 -23.59 -32.16 -6.37
N GLU A 593 -23.29 -33.45 -6.30
CA GLU A 593 -22.13 -34.08 -6.96
C GLU A 593 -22.00 -33.72 -8.45
N PRO A 594 -23.04 -33.86 -9.29
CA PRO A 594 -22.92 -33.46 -10.71
C PRO A 594 -22.64 -31.98 -10.93
N MET A 595 -23.15 -31.13 -10.08
CA MET A 595 -22.93 -29.68 -10.16
C MET A 595 -21.49 -29.35 -9.84
N GLN A 596 -20.95 -29.88 -8.77
CA GLN A 596 -19.53 -29.70 -8.41
C GLN A 596 -18.60 -30.34 -9.43
N GLN A 597 -18.95 -31.50 -9.96
CA GLN A 597 -18.18 -32.12 -11.03
C GLN A 597 -18.01 -31.19 -12.23
N LYS A 598 -19.09 -30.56 -12.67
CA LYS A 598 -19.05 -29.58 -13.77
C LYS A 598 -18.19 -28.36 -13.43
N ASP A 599 -18.25 -27.87 -12.21
CA ASP A 599 -17.43 -26.75 -11.77
C ASP A 599 -15.95 -27.12 -11.84
N PHE A 600 -15.57 -28.29 -11.35
CA PHE A 600 -14.20 -28.76 -11.37
C PHE A 600 -13.71 -29.06 -12.79
N GLU A 601 -14.57 -29.62 -13.66
CA GLU A 601 -14.25 -29.79 -15.08
C GLU A 601 -13.90 -28.46 -15.74
N ALA A 602 -14.69 -27.43 -15.49
CA ALA A 602 -14.44 -26.09 -16.01
C ALA A 602 -13.13 -25.47 -15.50
N LEU A 603 -12.79 -25.67 -14.25
CA LEU A 603 -11.52 -25.22 -13.68
C LEU A 603 -10.32 -25.98 -14.26
N TYR A 604 -10.41 -27.28 -14.42
CA TYR A 604 -9.36 -28.07 -15.04
C TYR A 604 -9.13 -27.68 -16.50
N GLU A 605 -10.21 -27.43 -17.23
CA GLU A 605 -10.10 -26.93 -18.62
C GLU A 605 -9.46 -25.54 -18.68
N ALA A 606 -9.85 -24.63 -17.80
CA ALA A 606 -9.29 -23.28 -17.74
C ALA A 606 -7.80 -23.31 -17.43
N MET A 607 -7.32 -24.26 -16.64
CA MET A 607 -5.93 -24.38 -16.24
C MET A 607 -5.04 -25.17 -17.23
N GLU A 608 -5.61 -25.83 -18.21
CA GLU A 608 -4.89 -26.51 -19.31
C GLU A 608 -3.68 -27.37 -18.86
N GLY A 609 -3.85 -28.18 -17.83
CA GLY A 609 -2.82 -29.07 -17.32
C GLY A 609 -2.01 -28.52 -16.15
N TYR A 610 -2.16 -27.25 -15.79
CA TYR A 610 -1.58 -26.74 -14.55
C TYR A 610 -2.29 -27.31 -13.32
N SER A 611 -1.61 -27.38 -12.21
CA SER A 611 -2.14 -27.92 -10.94
C SER A 611 -3.31 -27.11 -10.42
N VAL A 612 -4.33 -27.82 -9.93
CA VAL A 612 -5.49 -27.24 -9.26
C VAL A 612 -5.63 -27.88 -7.90
N THR A 613 -5.42 -27.09 -6.83
CA THR A 613 -5.59 -27.53 -5.44
C THR A 613 -7.00 -27.21 -4.99
N ILE A 614 -7.77 -28.23 -4.70
CA ILE A 614 -9.17 -28.14 -4.30
C ILE A 614 -9.28 -28.36 -2.80
N ARG A 615 -9.71 -27.35 -2.07
CA ARG A 615 -9.96 -27.44 -0.64
C ARG A 615 -11.39 -27.95 -0.39
N TYR A 616 -11.50 -28.98 0.40
CA TYR A 616 -12.78 -29.52 0.80
C TYR A 616 -13.52 -28.56 1.73
N LEU A 617 -14.81 -28.79 1.93
CA LEU A 617 -15.72 -27.90 2.67
C LEU A 617 -15.09 -27.46 3.99
N ASP A 618 -14.99 -26.16 4.19
CA ASP A 618 -14.32 -25.57 5.35
C ASP A 618 -15.25 -24.89 6.37
N PRO A 619 -16.22 -24.02 5.96
CA PRO A 619 -17.03 -23.29 6.94
C PRO A 619 -18.03 -24.19 7.64
N PRO A 620 -18.47 -23.79 8.88
CA PRO A 620 -19.50 -24.53 9.60
C PRO A 620 -20.84 -24.50 8.88
N LEU A 621 -21.68 -25.50 9.12
CA LEU A 621 -22.96 -25.67 8.44
C LEU A 621 -23.94 -24.51 8.67
N HIS A 622 -23.83 -23.82 9.79
CA HIS A 622 -24.73 -22.69 10.09
C HIS A 622 -24.62 -21.55 9.07
N GLU A 623 -23.51 -21.45 8.32
CA GLU A 623 -23.37 -20.44 7.28
C GLU A 623 -24.28 -20.67 6.07
N PHE A 624 -24.77 -21.89 5.89
CA PHE A 624 -25.63 -22.28 4.77
C PHE A 624 -27.12 -22.31 5.12
N VAL A 625 -27.49 -22.21 6.38
CA VAL A 625 -28.89 -22.30 6.80
C VAL A 625 -29.68 -21.07 6.42
N PRO A 626 -31.01 -21.23 6.15
CA PRO A 626 -31.84 -20.08 5.84
C PRO A 626 -31.98 -19.14 7.02
N THR A 627 -32.02 -17.84 6.74
CA THR A 627 -32.15 -16.77 7.76
C THR A 627 -33.52 -16.10 7.75
N THR A 628 -34.23 -16.17 6.64
CA THR A 628 -35.55 -15.56 6.51
C THR A 628 -36.67 -16.57 6.84
N GLU A 629 -37.78 -16.09 7.39
CA GLU A 629 -38.96 -16.93 7.67
C GLU A 629 -39.51 -17.63 6.41
N GLU A 630 -39.46 -16.95 5.29
CA GLU A 630 -39.93 -17.48 3.98
C GLU A 630 -39.06 -18.66 3.54
N ASP A 631 -37.73 -18.54 3.61
CA ASP A 631 -36.82 -19.62 3.23
C ASP A 631 -36.88 -20.79 4.20
N ILE A 632 -37.10 -20.55 5.49
CA ILE A 632 -37.26 -21.58 6.53
C ILE A 632 -38.55 -22.38 6.22
N LYS A 633 -39.62 -21.67 5.88
CA LYS A 633 -40.91 -22.32 5.53
C LYS A 633 -40.76 -23.16 4.26
N LEU A 634 -40.11 -22.65 3.24
CA LEU A 634 -39.85 -23.38 2.00
C LEU A 634 -39.06 -24.66 2.26
N LEU A 635 -38.03 -24.60 3.08
CA LEU A 635 -37.21 -25.76 3.46
C LEU A 635 -38.05 -26.78 4.24
N ALA A 636 -38.87 -26.32 5.18
CA ALA A 636 -39.75 -27.19 5.96
C ALA A 636 -40.77 -27.92 5.04
N ASP A 637 -41.44 -27.20 4.14
CA ASP A 637 -42.40 -27.73 3.21
C ASP A 637 -41.78 -28.75 2.24
N THR A 638 -40.58 -28.44 1.69
CA THR A 638 -39.91 -29.34 0.74
C THR A 638 -39.35 -30.61 1.40
N GLN A 639 -39.00 -30.57 2.69
CA GLN A 639 -38.42 -31.68 3.42
C GLN A 639 -39.45 -32.45 4.30
N GLY A 640 -40.71 -32.07 4.26
CA GLY A 640 -41.74 -32.71 5.05
C GLY A 640 -41.57 -32.55 6.55
N LYS A 641 -41.00 -31.46 6.98
CA LYS A 641 -40.74 -31.10 8.40
C LYS A 641 -41.61 -29.91 8.79
N SER A 642 -41.83 -29.72 10.09
CA SER A 642 -42.46 -28.52 10.59
C SER A 642 -41.45 -27.35 10.61
N VAL A 643 -41.98 -26.13 10.52
CA VAL A 643 -41.15 -24.92 10.66
C VAL A 643 -40.42 -24.92 11.99
N GLU A 644 -41.03 -25.38 13.06
CA GLU A 644 -40.41 -25.50 14.40
C GLU A 644 -39.23 -26.48 14.39
N GLN A 645 -39.40 -27.65 13.76
CA GLN A 645 -38.29 -28.63 13.61
C GLN A 645 -37.09 -28.02 12.87
N VAL A 646 -37.31 -27.29 11.78
CA VAL A 646 -36.26 -26.65 11.01
C VAL A 646 -35.60 -25.57 11.85
N LYS A 647 -36.36 -24.74 12.55
CA LYS A 647 -35.82 -23.71 13.44
C LYS A 647 -34.97 -24.31 14.58
N ASN A 648 -35.37 -25.44 15.14
CA ASN A 648 -34.61 -26.14 16.16
C ASN A 648 -33.28 -26.67 15.61
N ILE A 649 -33.27 -27.21 14.41
CA ILE A 649 -32.03 -27.66 13.75
C ILE A 649 -31.09 -26.49 13.52
N ILE A 650 -31.59 -25.36 13.00
CA ILE A 650 -30.82 -24.15 12.79
C ILE A 650 -30.21 -23.64 14.10
N ALA A 651 -31.02 -23.58 15.17
CA ALA A 651 -30.56 -23.15 16.49
C ALA A 651 -29.46 -24.07 17.03
N SER A 652 -29.57 -25.39 16.80
CA SER A 652 -28.58 -26.37 17.25
C SER A 652 -27.23 -26.24 16.53
N LEU A 653 -27.21 -25.66 15.35
CA LEU A 653 -26.01 -25.44 14.55
C LEU A 653 -25.33 -24.10 14.83
N HIS A 654 -25.97 -23.22 15.60
CA HIS A 654 -25.42 -21.93 15.93
C HIS A 654 -24.06 -22.06 16.63
N GLU A 655 -23.05 -21.39 16.08
CA GLU A 655 -21.71 -21.41 16.63
C GLU A 655 -21.45 -20.09 17.39
N PHE A 656 -21.01 -20.18 18.65
CA PHE A 656 -20.60 -19.03 19.45
C PHE A 656 -19.31 -18.42 18.89
N ASN A 657 -18.42 -19.26 18.38
CA ASN A 657 -17.20 -18.87 17.73
C ASN A 657 -17.00 -19.73 16.47
N PRO A 658 -17.51 -19.29 15.32
CA PRO A 658 -17.46 -20.06 14.07
C PRO A 658 -16.05 -20.47 13.64
N MET A 659 -15.05 -19.63 13.93
CA MET A 659 -13.67 -19.90 13.58
C MET A 659 -13.11 -21.14 14.30
N MET A 660 -13.54 -21.38 15.52
CA MET A 660 -13.09 -22.49 16.37
C MET A 660 -14.11 -23.62 16.51
N GLY A 661 -15.17 -23.59 15.73
CA GLY A 661 -16.30 -24.49 15.85
C GLY A 661 -16.22 -25.77 15.01
N HIS A 662 -17.39 -26.29 14.70
CA HIS A 662 -17.57 -27.52 13.94
C HIS A 662 -17.48 -27.22 12.43
N ARG A 663 -16.27 -27.21 11.92
CA ARG A 663 -15.97 -26.89 10.53
C ARG A 663 -14.76 -27.71 10.01
N GLY A 664 -14.47 -27.60 8.72
CA GLY A 664 -13.31 -28.20 8.08
C GLY A 664 -13.26 -29.71 8.21
N CYS A 665 -12.11 -30.26 8.56
CA CYS A 665 -11.94 -31.69 8.75
C CYS A 665 -12.84 -32.27 9.86
N ARG A 666 -13.27 -31.45 10.80
CA ARG A 666 -14.18 -31.86 11.89
C ARG A 666 -15.56 -32.24 11.32
N LEU A 667 -16.03 -31.51 10.29
CA LEU A 667 -17.24 -31.88 9.55
C LEU A 667 -17.05 -33.18 8.79
N ALA A 668 -15.89 -33.35 8.15
CA ALA A 668 -15.57 -34.58 7.41
C ALA A 668 -15.46 -35.81 8.32
N VAL A 669 -15.03 -35.62 9.56
CA VAL A 669 -15.03 -36.69 10.56
C VAL A 669 -16.45 -37.04 11.01
N THR A 670 -17.27 -36.03 11.29
CA THR A 670 -18.67 -36.23 11.72
C THR A 670 -19.56 -36.73 10.60
N PHE A 671 -19.41 -36.17 9.41
CA PHE A 671 -20.20 -36.46 8.21
C PHE A 671 -19.30 -36.88 7.03
N PRO A 672 -18.73 -38.07 7.08
CA PRO A 672 -17.76 -38.55 6.07
C PRO A 672 -18.32 -38.58 4.65
N GLU A 673 -19.63 -38.64 4.53
CA GLU A 673 -20.32 -38.61 3.23
C GLU A 673 -20.02 -37.35 2.40
N ILE A 674 -19.73 -36.23 3.06
CA ILE A 674 -19.38 -34.97 2.39
C ILE A 674 -18.04 -35.13 1.67
N ALA A 675 -17.02 -35.67 2.36
CA ALA A 675 -15.71 -35.91 1.76
C ALA A 675 -15.79 -36.95 0.63
N GLU A 676 -16.61 -37.98 0.81
CA GLU A 676 -16.85 -38.98 -0.25
C GLU A 676 -17.46 -38.34 -1.49
N MET A 677 -18.46 -37.52 -1.33
CA MET A 677 -19.11 -36.81 -2.43
C MET A 677 -18.12 -35.90 -3.15
N GLN A 678 -17.38 -35.07 -2.42
CA GLN A 678 -16.42 -34.16 -3.02
C GLN A 678 -15.31 -34.90 -3.77
N THR A 679 -14.83 -36.03 -3.25
CA THR A 679 -13.86 -36.87 -3.93
C THR A 679 -14.42 -37.44 -5.24
N LYS A 680 -15.66 -37.88 -5.22
CA LYS A 680 -16.34 -38.37 -6.46
C LYS A 680 -16.37 -37.26 -7.51
N ALA A 681 -16.78 -36.05 -7.12
CA ALA A 681 -16.85 -34.91 -8.03
C ALA A 681 -15.48 -34.54 -8.61
N VAL A 682 -14.45 -34.46 -7.76
CA VAL A 682 -13.08 -34.13 -8.17
C VAL A 682 -12.51 -35.17 -9.15
N ILE A 683 -12.56 -36.43 -8.79
CA ILE A 683 -11.94 -37.51 -9.59
C ILE A 683 -12.70 -37.72 -10.91
N LYS A 684 -14.01 -37.72 -10.87
CA LYS A 684 -14.81 -37.82 -12.11
C LYS A 684 -14.57 -36.66 -13.04
N ALA A 685 -14.45 -35.44 -12.52
CA ALA A 685 -14.11 -34.25 -13.30
C ALA A 685 -12.72 -34.39 -13.94
N ALA A 686 -11.73 -34.81 -13.18
CA ALA A 686 -10.38 -35.02 -13.67
C ALA A 686 -10.33 -36.08 -14.81
N ILE A 687 -11.07 -37.18 -14.64
CA ILE A 687 -11.17 -38.24 -15.64
C ILE A 687 -11.78 -37.69 -16.93
N GLU A 688 -12.92 -37.01 -16.83
CA GLU A 688 -13.62 -36.46 -17.99
C GLU A 688 -12.77 -35.46 -18.76
N VAL A 689 -12.10 -34.53 -18.06
CA VAL A 689 -11.24 -33.55 -18.70
C VAL A 689 -10.00 -34.23 -19.31
N SER A 690 -9.42 -35.21 -18.65
CA SER A 690 -8.27 -35.98 -19.19
C SER A 690 -8.64 -36.68 -20.48
N LYS A 691 -9.81 -37.29 -20.54
CA LYS A 691 -10.34 -37.97 -21.76
C LYS A 691 -10.59 -36.95 -22.87
N ARG A 692 -11.22 -35.85 -22.55
CA ARG A 692 -11.66 -34.82 -23.50
C ARG A 692 -10.50 -34.05 -24.11
N THR A 693 -9.47 -33.74 -23.34
CA THR A 693 -8.32 -32.93 -23.75
C THR A 693 -7.12 -33.76 -24.20
N GLY A 694 -7.08 -35.06 -23.90
CA GLY A 694 -5.92 -35.92 -24.13
C GLY A 694 -4.75 -35.63 -23.18
N LYS A 695 -4.88 -34.71 -22.23
CA LYS A 695 -3.84 -34.41 -21.23
C LYS A 695 -4.29 -34.93 -19.87
N MET A 696 -3.42 -35.68 -19.19
CA MET A 696 -3.73 -36.24 -17.88
C MET A 696 -3.76 -35.12 -16.82
N VAL A 697 -4.89 -35.01 -16.12
CA VAL A 697 -5.04 -34.14 -14.96
C VAL A 697 -4.54 -34.86 -13.71
N THR A 698 -3.76 -34.15 -12.88
CA THR A 698 -3.30 -34.64 -11.58
C THR A 698 -4.03 -33.87 -10.48
N PRO A 699 -5.12 -34.42 -9.91
CA PRO A 699 -5.85 -33.73 -8.86
C PRO A 699 -5.03 -33.51 -7.59
N GLU A 700 -5.16 -32.35 -6.98
CA GLU A 700 -4.61 -32.04 -5.66
C GLU A 700 -5.77 -31.75 -4.69
N ILE A 701 -5.91 -32.61 -3.70
CA ILE A 701 -7.00 -32.54 -2.71
C ILE A 701 -6.44 -32.03 -1.40
N MET A 702 -7.01 -30.95 -0.86
CA MET A 702 -6.56 -30.32 0.37
C MET A 702 -7.60 -30.45 1.48
N ILE A 703 -7.19 -31.02 2.59
CA ILE A 703 -8.03 -31.18 3.78
C ILE A 703 -7.79 -30.00 4.72
N PRO A 704 -8.81 -29.18 5.03
CA PRO A 704 -8.63 -27.99 5.87
C PRO A 704 -8.69 -28.31 7.36
N LEU A 705 -8.13 -27.43 8.16
CA LEU A 705 -8.28 -27.36 9.62
C LEU A 705 -7.71 -28.56 10.40
N VAL A 706 -6.77 -29.27 9.84
CA VAL A 706 -6.13 -30.40 10.50
C VAL A 706 -5.25 -29.93 11.66
N GLY A 707 -5.46 -30.48 12.86
CA GLY A 707 -4.66 -30.21 14.06
C GLY A 707 -3.95 -31.44 14.59
N GLU A 708 -4.42 -32.59 14.22
CA GLU A 708 -3.92 -33.91 14.66
C GLU A 708 -3.75 -34.79 13.42
N VAL A 709 -2.63 -35.51 13.32
CA VAL A 709 -2.37 -36.41 12.19
C VAL A 709 -3.47 -37.45 11.96
N LYS A 710 -4.09 -37.91 13.01
CA LYS A 710 -5.20 -38.89 12.91
C LYS A 710 -6.44 -38.36 12.24
N GLU A 711 -6.69 -37.04 12.33
CA GLU A 711 -7.76 -36.39 11.59
C GLU A 711 -7.47 -36.48 10.07
N LEU A 712 -6.27 -36.13 9.65
CA LEU A 712 -5.86 -36.23 8.25
C LEU A 712 -5.94 -37.69 7.77
N LYS A 713 -5.41 -38.60 8.55
CA LYS A 713 -5.40 -40.02 8.21
C LYS A 713 -6.82 -40.57 8.01
N TYR A 714 -7.74 -40.22 8.90
CA TYR A 714 -9.13 -40.62 8.80
C TYR A 714 -9.80 -40.13 7.53
N VAL A 715 -9.69 -38.83 7.24
CA VAL A 715 -10.30 -38.21 6.03
C VAL A 715 -9.60 -38.72 4.76
N LYS A 716 -8.27 -38.80 4.80
CA LYS A 716 -7.49 -39.34 3.69
C LYS A 716 -7.88 -40.76 3.31
N ASN A 717 -8.17 -41.62 4.28
CA ASN A 717 -8.62 -42.99 4.01
C ASN A 717 -9.95 -42.99 3.25
N ILE A 718 -10.88 -42.11 3.55
CA ILE A 718 -12.14 -41.94 2.81
C ILE A 718 -11.85 -41.49 1.38
N VAL A 719 -10.99 -40.49 1.25
CA VAL A 719 -10.62 -39.90 -0.06
C VAL A 719 -9.94 -40.95 -0.94
N THR A 720 -8.93 -41.63 -0.43
CA THR A 720 -8.16 -42.60 -1.19
C THR A 720 -8.99 -43.81 -1.59
N LYS A 721 -9.82 -44.33 -0.69
CA LYS A 721 -10.75 -45.44 -0.99
C LYS A 721 -11.70 -45.06 -2.12
N THR A 722 -12.30 -43.90 -2.04
CA THR A 722 -13.25 -43.41 -3.05
C THR A 722 -12.56 -43.14 -4.39
N ALA A 723 -11.42 -42.45 -4.36
CA ALA A 723 -10.67 -42.12 -5.55
C ALA A 723 -10.12 -43.34 -6.27
N ASP A 724 -9.50 -44.28 -5.55
CA ASP A 724 -8.92 -45.49 -6.11
C ASP A 724 -9.98 -46.38 -6.77
N GLU A 725 -11.16 -46.50 -6.16
CA GLU A 725 -12.26 -47.23 -6.73
C GLU A 725 -12.75 -46.65 -8.07
N ILE A 726 -12.91 -45.32 -8.13
CA ILE A 726 -13.37 -44.63 -9.35
C ILE A 726 -12.33 -44.75 -10.46
N ILE A 727 -11.05 -44.56 -10.12
CA ILE A 727 -9.92 -44.64 -11.08
C ILE A 727 -9.83 -46.06 -11.64
N LYS A 728 -9.92 -47.05 -10.79
CA LYS A 728 -9.92 -48.46 -11.19
C LYS A 728 -11.07 -48.80 -12.13
N ASN A 729 -12.28 -48.38 -11.78
CA ASN A 729 -13.49 -48.65 -12.57
C ASN A 729 -13.48 -47.92 -13.94
N ALA A 730 -12.79 -46.79 -14.02
CA ALA A 730 -12.60 -46.06 -15.27
C ALA A 730 -11.49 -46.66 -16.14
N ASN A 731 -10.74 -47.63 -15.65
CA ASN A 731 -9.60 -48.23 -16.32
C ASN A 731 -8.62 -47.21 -16.87
N ILE A 732 -8.27 -46.22 -16.01
CA ILE A 732 -7.32 -45.14 -16.35
C ILE A 732 -6.18 -45.13 -15.34
N ASP A 733 -4.99 -44.75 -15.77
CA ASP A 733 -3.82 -44.60 -14.91
C ASP A 733 -3.69 -43.12 -14.49
N MET A 734 -4.25 -42.76 -13.36
CA MET A 734 -4.31 -41.38 -12.84
C MET A 734 -3.64 -41.28 -11.49
N ILE A 735 -2.77 -40.27 -11.34
CA ILE A 735 -2.12 -39.89 -10.08
C ILE A 735 -2.90 -38.72 -9.47
N TYR A 736 -3.09 -38.75 -8.18
CA TYR A 736 -3.64 -37.64 -7.41
C TYR A 736 -2.85 -37.47 -6.11
N HIS A 737 -2.93 -36.27 -5.54
CA HIS A 737 -2.25 -35.95 -4.28
C HIS A 737 -3.26 -35.53 -3.22
N VAL A 738 -3.01 -35.96 -1.99
CA VAL A 738 -3.79 -35.55 -0.81
C VAL A 738 -2.85 -34.84 0.15
N GLY A 739 -3.12 -33.58 0.42
CA GLY A 739 -2.38 -32.77 1.34
C GLY A 739 -3.29 -32.05 2.33
N THR A 740 -2.72 -31.16 3.09
CA THR A 740 -3.46 -30.42 4.11
C THR A 740 -3.09 -28.93 4.13
N MET A 741 -4.02 -28.13 4.60
CA MET A 741 -3.77 -26.76 4.97
C MET A 741 -3.17 -26.71 6.38
N ILE A 742 -2.01 -26.11 6.53
CA ILE A 742 -1.41 -25.83 7.83
C ILE A 742 -1.91 -24.43 8.26
N GLU A 743 -2.87 -24.42 9.13
CA GLU A 743 -3.55 -23.20 9.58
C GLU A 743 -3.85 -23.18 11.08
N ILE A 744 -3.57 -24.29 11.78
CA ILE A 744 -3.66 -24.40 13.22
C ILE A 744 -2.25 -24.45 13.80
N PRO A 745 -1.92 -23.63 14.82
CA PRO A 745 -0.59 -23.64 15.43
C PRO A 745 -0.10 -25.03 15.85
N ARG A 746 -0.98 -25.87 16.39
CA ARG A 746 -0.63 -27.26 16.74
C ARG A 746 -0.17 -28.07 15.53
N ALA A 747 -0.80 -27.87 14.38
CA ALA A 747 -0.38 -28.55 13.15
C ALA A 747 1.04 -28.16 12.73
N ALA A 748 1.38 -26.88 12.88
CA ALA A 748 2.74 -26.39 12.61
C ALA A 748 3.77 -27.01 13.56
N LEU A 749 3.41 -27.13 14.83
CA LEU A 749 4.27 -27.74 15.86
C LEU A 749 4.47 -29.24 15.67
N THR A 750 3.51 -29.94 15.08
CA THR A 750 3.53 -31.38 14.81
C THR A 750 3.63 -31.71 13.31
N ALA A 751 4.19 -30.82 12.55
CA ALA A 751 4.25 -30.95 11.08
C ALA A 751 5.07 -32.17 10.62
N ASP A 752 6.03 -32.63 11.40
CA ASP A 752 6.79 -33.84 11.12
C ASP A 752 5.88 -35.09 11.10
N GLU A 753 4.91 -35.20 12.01
CA GLU A 753 3.94 -36.30 12.03
C GLU A 753 2.95 -36.19 10.86
N ILE A 754 2.44 -34.97 10.60
CA ILE A 754 1.44 -34.72 9.54
C ILE A 754 2.06 -34.94 8.16
N ALA A 755 3.32 -34.58 7.96
CA ALA A 755 4.03 -34.70 6.69
C ALA A 755 4.17 -36.16 6.20
N LYS A 756 4.13 -37.11 7.10
CA LYS A 756 4.15 -38.53 6.74
C LYS A 756 2.88 -38.99 6.05
N GLU A 757 1.77 -38.28 6.26
CA GLU A 757 0.47 -38.56 5.66
C GLU A 757 0.07 -37.57 4.59
N ALA A 758 0.83 -36.48 4.36
CA ALA A 758 0.52 -35.43 3.42
C ALA A 758 1.50 -35.40 2.24
N ASP A 759 0.97 -35.24 1.04
CA ASP A 759 1.78 -35.05 -0.16
C ASP A 759 2.23 -33.58 -0.31
N PHE A 760 1.47 -32.65 0.26
CA PHE A 760 1.79 -31.24 0.28
C PHE A 760 1.24 -30.53 1.52
N PHE A 761 1.87 -29.39 1.86
CA PHE A 761 1.34 -28.40 2.81
C PHE A 761 1.01 -27.11 2.07
N SER A 762 -0.14 -26.53 2.39
CA SER A 762 -0.48 -25.17 2.04
C SER A 762 -0.73 -24.38 3.31
N PHE A 763 0.03 -23.31 3.53
CA PHE A 763 -0.14 -22.48 4.72
C PHE A 763 -1.34 -21.56 4.57
N GLY A 764 -2.37 -21.79 5.39
CA GLY A 764 -3.56 -20.95 5.50
C GLY A 764 -3.28 -19.84 6.51
N THR A 765 -2.56 -18.83 6.10
CA THR A 765 -2.03 -17.80 7.01
C THR A 765 -3.09 -16.88 7.59
N ASN A 766 -4.29 -16.82 7.04
CA ASN A 766 -5.39 -16.08 7.65
C ASN A 766 -5.78 -16.69 8.99
N ASP A 767 -6.14 -17.98 9.01
CA ASP A 767 -6.47 -18.69 10.25
C ASP A 767 -5.26 -18.87 11.17
N LEU A 768 -4.10 -19.16 10.62
CA LEU A 768 -2.88 -19.29 11.40
C LEU A 768 -2.56 -17.98 12.15
N THR A 769 -2.75 -16.85 11.52
CA THR A 769 -2.60 -15.53 12.15
C THR A 769 -3.63 -15.31 13.25
N GLN A 770 -4.92 -15.59 12.98
CA GLN A 770 -5.99 -15.46 13.97
C GLN A 770 -5.71 -16.27 15.24
N MET A 771 -5.32 -17.52 15.06
CA MET A 771 -5.08 -18.42 16.19
C MET A 771 -3.77 -18.11 16.92
N THR A 772 -2.77 -17.60 16.22
CA THR A 772 -1.49 -17.22 16.84
C THR A 772 -1.60 -15.93 17.65
N PHE A 773 -2.30 -14.92 17.11
CA PHE A 773 -2.57 -13.69 17.84
C PHE A 773 -3.70 -13.83 18.88
N GLY A 774 -4.61 -14.79 18.71
CA GLY A 774 -5.73 -15.00 19.62
C GLY A 774 -6.87 -14.01 19.45
N PHE A 775 -7.05 -13.43 18.24
CA PHE A 775 -8.21 -12.62 17.93
C PHE A 775 -8.74 -12.87 16.51
N SER A 776 -10.01 -12.63 16.34
CA SER A 776 -10.69 -12.79 15.07
C SER A 776 -10.40 -11.61 14.13
N ARG A 777 -10.17 -11.90 12.88
CA ARG A 777 -10.05 -10.93 11.81
C ARG A 777 -11.26 -9.97 11.76
N ASP A 778 -12.45 -10.50 11.92
CA ASP A 778 -13.69 -9.75 11.81
C ASP A 778 -13.91 -8.81 13.01
N ASP A 779 -13.38 -9.17 14.18
CA ASP A 779 -13.47 -8.35 15.39
C ASP A 779 -12.31 -7.37 15.57
N ALA A 780 -11.20 -7.60 14.92
CA ALA A 780 -9.95 -6.85 15.12
C ALA A 780 -10.10 -5.34 14.83
N GLY A 781 -10.98 -4.97 13.90
CA GLY A 781 -11.24 -3.57 13.57
C GLY A 781 -11.70 -2.71 14.75
N LYS A 782 -12.21 -3.34 15.81
CA LYS A 782 -12.66 -2.64 17.01
C LYS A 782 -11.53 -2.07 17.85
N PHE A 783 -10.32 -2.60 17.74
CA PHE A 783 -9.18 -2.21 18.57
C PHE A 783 -7.88 -1.95 17.80
N LEU A 784 -7.72 -2.43 16.56
CA LEU A 784 -6.46 -2.29 15.82
C LEU A 784 -6.07 -0.83 15.58
N THR A 785 -7.04 0.06 15.36
CA THR A 785 -6.76 1.49 15.19
C THR A 785 -6.05 2.07 16.41
N ASP A 786 -6.53 1.73 17.62
CA ASP A 786 -5.89 2.16 18.87
C ASP A 786 -4.48 1.58 19.00
N TYR A 787 -4.27 0.35 18.56
CA TYR A 787 -2.95 -0.30 18.57
C TYR A 787 -1.96 0.41 17.64
N TYR A 788 -2.43 0.86 16.48
CA TYR A 788 -1.59 1.66 15.57
C TYR A 788 -1.29 3.03 16.16
N ASP A 789 -2.27 3.71 16.72
CA ASP A 789 -2.11 5.05 17.31
C ASP A 789 -1.16 5.03 18.51
N LYS A 790 -1.17 3.94 19.27
CA LYS A 790 -0.28 3.71 20.44
C LYS A 790 1.03 3.02 20.07
N LYS A 791 1.26 2.78 18.79
CA LYS A 791 2.50 2.16 18.26
C LYS A 791 2.78 0.75 18.80
N ILE A 792 1.73 0.01 19.13
CA ILE A 792 1.84 -1.39 19.55
C ILE A 792 2.04 -2.27 18.32
N TYR A 793 1.27 -2.03 17.25
CA TYR A 793 1.44 -2.64 15.94
C TYR A 793 1.78 -1.57 14.90
N GLU A 794 2.74 -1.86 14.04
CA GLU A 794 3.07 -1.02 12.89
C GLU A 794 2.21 -1.36 11.67
N ASN A 795 1.82 -2.62 11.51
CA ASN A 795 1.08 -3.13 10.36
C ASN A 795 -0.10 -3.99 10.79
N ASP A 796 -1.08 -4.12 9.89
CA ASP A 796 -2.16 -5.08 10.02
C ASP A 796 -1.58 -6.50 9.78
N PRO A 797 -1.63 -7.40 10.78
CA PRO A 797 -1.07 -8.75 10.65
C PRO A 797 -1.80 -9.62 9.62
N PHE A 798 -3.00 -9.23 9.20
CA PHE A 798 -3.76 -9.92 8.15
C PHE A 798 -3.38 -9.46 6.74
N ALA A 799 -2.89 -8.25 6.60
CA ALA A 799 -2.41 -7.71 5.32
C ALA A 799 -0.94 -8.07 5.05
N LYS A 800 -0.12 -8.01 6.07
CA LYS A 800 1.31 -8.29 6.02
C LYS A 800 1.66 -9.38 7.03
N LEU A 801 2.32 -10.44 6.58
CA LEU A 801 2.65 -11.58 7.42
C LEU A 801 3.49 -11.16 8.63
N ASP A 802 3.04 -11.54 9.82
CA ASP A 802 3.82 -11.44 11.04
C ASP A 802 4.98 -12.44 11.01
N GLN A 803 6.16 -11.97 10.65
CA GLN A 803 7.33 -12.83 10.51
C GLN A 803 7.90 -13.30 11.86
N LYS A 804 7.63 -12.57 12.94
CA LYS A 804 8.16 -12.89 14.29
C LYS A 804 7.44 -14.04 14.98
N GLY A 805 6.13 -14.11 14.83
CA GLY A 805 5.30 -15.14 15.46
C GLY A 805 4.80 -16.17 14.46
N VAL A 806 3.90 -15.75 13.58
CA VAL A 806 3.33 -16.63 12.54
C VAL A 806 4.43 -17.16 11.62
N GLY A 807 5.37 -16.32 11.25
CA GLY A 807 6.51 -16.72 10.41
C GLY A 807 7.39 -17.80 11.03
N LYS A 808 7.57 -17.79 12.34
CA LYS A 808 8.27 -18.89 13.05
C LYS A 808 7.55 -20.23 12.89
N LEU A 809 6.22 -20.21 12.96
CA LEU A 809 5.42 -21.43 12.77
C LEU A 809 5.52 -21.93 11.32
N VAL A 810 5.48 -21.05 10.35
CA VAL A 810 5.65 -21.39 8.93
C VAL A 810 7.03 -22.00 8.68
N LYS A 811 8.07 -21.39 9.20
CA LYS A 811 9.45 -21.89 9.08
C LYS A 811 9.61 -23.25 9.78
N MET A 812 9.09 -23.40 10.97
CA MET A 812 9.13 -24.64 11.74
C MET A 812 8.41 -25.76 11.00
N ALA A 813 7.20 -25.51 10.51
CA ALA A 813 6.43 -26.52 9.78
C ALA A 813 7.09 -26.90 8.45
N SER A 814 7.71 -25.96 7.76
CA SER A 814 8.45 -26.22 6.53
C SER A 814 9.68 -27.10 6.78
N THR A 815 10.44 -26.81 7.82
CA THR A 815 11.62 -27.58 8.19
C THR A 815 11.25 -29.00 8.65
N LEU A 816 10.31 -29.13 9.60
CA LEU A 816 9.83 -30.42 10.11
C LEU A 816 9.18 -31.25 9.00
N GLY A 817 8.42 -30.61 8.12
CA GLY A 817 7.77 -31.27 7.02
C GLY A 817 8.76 -31.88 6.03
N ARG A 818 9.79 -31.13 5.63
CA ARG A 818 10.82 -31.62 4.70
C ARG A 818 11.74 -32.67 5.31
N GLU A 819 12.02 -32.57 6.58
CA GLU A 819 12.78 -33.61 7.31
C GLU A 819 12.04 -34.95 7.33
N ALA A 820 10.74 -34.94 7.58
CA ALA A 820 9.90 -36.12 7.61
C ALA A 820 9.51 -36.64 6.23
N ASN A 821 9.34 -35.74 5.26
CA ASN A 821 8.99 -36.07 3.87
C ASN A 821 9.75 -35.12 2.92
N PRO A 822 10.95 -35.54 2.43
CA PRO A 822 11.77 -34.71 1.54
C PRO A 822 11.08 -34.29 0.24
N ASN A 823 10.05 -35.00 -0.18
CA ASN A 823 9.32 -34.75 -1.41
C ASN A 823 8.08 -33.87 -1.21
N ILE A 824 7.85 -33.40 0.02
CA ILE A 824 6.67 -32.59 0.30
C ILE A 824 6.69 -31.27 -0.45
N HIS A 825 5.58 -30.93 -1.08
CA HIS A 825 5.42 -29.67 -1.78
C HIS A 825 4.84 -28.61 -0.83
N LEU A 826 5.47 -27.45 -0.75
CA LEU A 826 5.14 -26.40 0.19
C LEU A 826 4.66 -25.14 -0.52
N GLY A 827 3.52 -24.62 -0.10
CA GLY A 827 2.97 -23.38 -0.64
C GLY A 827 2.22 -22.57 0.42
N ILE A 828 1.84 -21.36 0.05
CA ILE A 828 1.03 -20.46 0.87
C ILE A 828 -0.18 -20.01 0.04
N CYS A 829 -1.35 -19.96 0.67
CA CYS A 829 -2.58 -19.57 -0.01
C CYS A 829 -3.41 -18.50 0.74
N GLY A 830 -2.92 -17.99 1.86
CA GLY A 830 -3.54 -16.89 2.56
C GLY A 830 -3.40 -15.57 1.79
N GLU A 831 -4.05 -14.52 2.27
CA GLU A 831 -3.97 -13.18 1.66
C GLU A 831 -2.53 -12.65 1.53
N HIS A 832 -1.63 -13.13 2.36
CA HIS A 832 -0.21 -12.78 2.35
C HIS A 832 0.53 -13.22 1.08
N GLY A 833 -0.01 -14.17 0.33
CA GLY A 833 0.61 -14.64 -0.93
C GLY A 833 0.75 -13.58 -2.03
N GLY A 834 0.04 -12.46 -1.92
CA GLY A 834 0.14 -11.32 -2.83
C GLY A 834 0.87 -10.11 -2.23
N ASP A 835 1.37 -10.20 -1.01
CA ASP A 835 2.11 -9.12 -0.35
C ASP A 835 3.61 -9.24 -0.61
N PRO A 836 4.29 -8.21 -1.14
CA PRO A 836 5.71 -8.29 -1.52
C PRO A 836 6.65 -8.78 -0.42
N ALA A 837 6.52 -8.24 0.80
CA ALA A 837 7.36 -8.63 1.94
C ALA A 837 7.11 -10.08 2.35
N SER A 838 5.87 -10.53 2.31
CA SER A 838 5.49 -11.90 2.63
C SER A 838 5.97 -12.90 1.57
N VAL A 839 5.94 -12.52 0.30
CA VAL A 839 6.50 -13.32 -0.81
C VAL A 839 8.01 -13.51 -0.63
N GLU A 840 8.74 -12.45 -0.29
CA GLU A 840 10.17 -12.53 0.01
C GLU A 840 10.45 -13.48 1.18
N PHE A 841 9.66 -13.39 2.24
CA PHE A 841 9.73 -14.33 3.37
C PHE A 841 9.52 -15.77 2.91
N CYS A 842 8.53 -16.05 2.06
CA CYS A 842 8.26 -17.38 1.51
C CYS A 842 9.45 -17.90 0.69
N HIS A 843 10.09 -17.03 -0.09
CA HIS A 843 11.31 -17.38 -0.80
C HIS A 843 12.43 -17.77 0.17
N ASN A 844 12.67 -16.98 1.20
CA ASN A 844 13.74 -17.19 2.17
C ASN A 844 13.53 -18.47 3.02
N VAL A 845 12.30 -18.81 3.31
CA VAL A 845 11.95 -20.04 4.05
C VAL A 845 12.04 -21.29 3.14
N GLY A 846 12.06 -21.10 1.83
CA GLY A 846 12.18 -22.21 0.88
C GLY A 846 10.87 -22.85 0.48
N LEU A 847 9.75 -22.10 0.50
CA LEU A 847 8.50 -22.56 -0.09
C LEU A 847 8.66 -22.79 -1.60
N ASP A 848 7.83 -23.63 -2.15
CA ASP A 848 7.85 -23.94 -3.60
C ASP A 848 7.00 -22.96 -4.41
N TYR A 849 5.89 -22.49 -3.87
CA TYR A 849 5.01 -21.54 -4.54
C TYR A 849 4.28 -20.61 -3.56
N VAL A 850 3.78 -19.51 -4.10
CA VAL A 850 2.79 -18.64 -3.44
C VAL A 850 1.50 -18.65 -4.26
N SER A 851 0.36 -18.47 -3.61
CA SER A 851 -0.94 -18.41 -4.25
C SER A 851 -1.68 -17.16 -3.78
N CYS A 852 -2.26 -16.42 -4.69
CA CYS A 852 -2.90 -15.13 -4.43
C CYS A 852 -4.11 -14.90 -5.33
N SER A 853 -4.88 -13.85 -5.05
CA SER A 853 -5.98 -13.46 -5.93
C SER A 853 -5.49 -13.15 -7.35
N PRO A 854 -6.33 -13.31 -8.38
CA PRO A 854 -5.91 -13.21 -9.79
C PRO A 854 -5.13 -11.94 -10.14
N TYR A 855 -5.61 -10.78 -9.68
CA TYR A 855 -4.99 -9.49 -9.99
C TYR A 855 -3.68 -9.22 -9.23
N ARG A 856 -3.37 -10.03 -8.23
CA ARG A 856 -2.10 -9.95 -7.50
C ARG A 856 -1.00 -10.86 -8.07
N VAL A 857 -1.33 -11.69 -9.03
CA VAL A 857 -0.37 -12.59 -9.68
C VAL A 857 0.85 -11.84 -10.23
N PRO A 858 0.71 -10.73 -10.97
CA PRO A 858 1.88 -9.99 -11.42
C PRO A 858 2.75 -9.45 -10.28
N ILE A 859 2.13 -8.97 -9.21
CA ILE A 859 2.84 -8.48 -8.02
C ILE A 859 3.67 -9.61 -7.39
N ALA A 860 3.08 -10.78 -7.22
CA ALA A 860 3.75 -11.95 -6.67
C ALA A 860 4.92 -12.42 -7.55
N ARG A 861 4.74 -12.44 -8.87
CA ARG A 861 5.80 -12.81 -9.85
C ARG A 861 6.99 -11.85 -9.74
N LEU A 862 6.73 -10.55 -9.72
CA LEU A 862 7.77 -9.54 -9.59
C LEU A 862 8.46 -9.60 -8.23
N SER A 863 7.69 -9.73 -7.16
CA SER A 863 8.22 -9.85 -5.78
C SER A 863 9.09 -11.10 -5.61
N ALA A 864 8.69 -12.21 -6.20
CA ALA A 864 9.46 -13.46 -6.19
C ALA A 864 10.80 -13.30 -6.92
N ALA A 865 10.82 -12.62 -8.04
CA ALA A 865 12.05 -12.31 -8.78
C ALA A 865 12.97 -11.39 -7.97
N GLN A 866 12.42 -10.34 -7.40
CA GLN A 866 13.17 -9.41 -6.55
C GLN A 866 13.78 -10.10 -5.33
N ALA A 867 13.08 -11.05 -4.73
CA ALA A 867 13.59 -11.84 -3.60
C ALA A 867 14.85 -12.63 -3.98
N VAL A 868 14.87 -13.25 -5.16
CA VAL A 868 16.05 -13.93 -5.69
C VAL A 868 17.20 -12.94 -5.89
N LEU A 869 16.93 -11.83 -6.56
CA LEU A 869 17.95 -10.86 -6.96
C LEU A 869 18.55 -10.09 -5.76
N ARG A 870 17.80 -9.88 -4.70
CA ARG A 870 18.33 -9.24 -3.48
C ARG A 870 19.25 -10.16 -2.67
N ASN A 871 19.13 -11.46 -2.84
CA ASN A 871 19.93 -12.46 -2.12
C ASN A 871 21.15 -12.94 -2.91
N GLU A 872 21.35 -12.46 -4.15
CA GLU A 872 22.58 -12.63 -4.93
C GLU A 872 23.66 -11.64 -4.48
#